data_988a1a78fda3b74eeeb6af450979dc82
#
_entry.id   988a1a78fda3b74eeeb6af450979dc82
#
_cell.length_a   1.000
_cell.length_b   1.000
_cell.length_c   1.000
_cell.angle_alpha   90.00
_cell.angle_beta   90.00
_cell.angle_gamma   90.00
#
_symmetry.space_group_name_H-M   'P 1'
#
loop_
_entity.id
_entity.type
_entity.pdbx_description
1 polymer ?
#
loop_
_entity_poly.entity_id
_entity_poly.type
_entity_poly.pdbx_seq_one_letter_code
_entity_poly.pdbx_strand_id
1 'polypeptide(L)'
;MEQNEFYEPTQNDKELTAFIVDHCDRWRTYRDTNFLDSYLEYERIFRGQWAPEDKVRDSERSRIVTPATQQAVETRHAEIMEAIFGQGEFFDIQDDLKDVNGNPLDVSILKAQLMEDFKQDKIRKSIDQIELMAEIYGTGIGEIVVKTDKIFEPATQPIPGQPGQAAIGVVEKNRVAIKLNPVNPKNFLFDPNGTTIDDCMGVAIEKYVSIHKVVEGIEKGIYRKVNITPTYEDTDLEPTQELSQFQDEKVVLLTYYGLVPKEYLTDSEDETVDLFPDDSVAEEYTNMVEAIVVIANGSLLLKAEENPYMMKDRPVISYQDDTVPNRLLGRGTVEKSYNMQKAIDAQVRSHLDSLALTTAPMMGLDATRLPRGAKFEVKPGKAFLVNGNPGEIMYPFKFGQNSPENLATAKEFERMLLQATGTIDGQGMVSATNRDGAGMSVAVATIIKKYKRTLVNFQEDFLIPFIQKASFRFMQFDPERYPSVDMRFIPTATLGIIAREYEQQQFIGLLQTLGPNTPVLPLILKGILNNSSLSNRYELISALDQMSQPDPQTQQIELAKQQLALQAAQAQIAVNTTQAEQNRAEAAKLMTEAQLMPQEVQAKVIASTTKNLPQGQESSEFDKRVKIAELMLKEADIKNKTKIVELQMNTAKNNVVDLENXFLEQLNTELTNGNR
;
A
#
# COMPACT_ATOMS: atom_id res chain seq x y z
N MET A 1 33.74 -3.01 -45.15
CA MET A 1 32.96 -1.89 -44.59
C MET A 1 31.48 -2.23 -44.77
N GLU A 2 30.85 -2.80 -43.74
CA GLU A 2 29.40 -2.98 -43.76
C GLU A 2 28.76 -1.59 -43.71
N GLN A 3 27.93 -1.32 -44.72
CA GLN A 3 27.17 -0.06 -44.75
C GLN A 3 26.27 -0.01 -43.54
N ASN A 4 26.48 0.99 -42.72
CA ASN A 4 25.68 1.27 -41.51
C ASN A 4 24.32 1.84 -41.93
N GLU A 5 23.51 1.04 -42.62
CA GLU A 5 22.19 1.48 -43.08
C GLU A 5 21.22 1.54 -41.88
N PHE A 6 20.58 2.66 -41.78
CA PHE A 6 19.47 2.85 -40.81
C PHE A 6 18.25 2.07 -41.29
N TYR A 7 17.49 1.54 -40.34
CA TYR A 7 16.22 0.88 -40.62
C TYR A 7 15.22 1.87 -41.23
N GLU A 8 14.69 1.53 -42.41
CA GLU A 8 13.61 2.30 -43.04
C GLU A 8 12.27 1.65 -42.72
N PRO A 9 11.31 2.40 -42.13
CA PRO A 9 10.04 1.83 -41.75
C PRO A 9 9.20 1.40 -42.96
N THR A 10 8.69 0.20 -42.92
CA THR A 10 7.80 -0.36 -43.93
C THR A 10 6.43 0.32 -43.87
N GLN A 11 5.52 0.04 -44.81
CA GLN A 11 4.17 0.57 -44.79
C GLN A 11 3.42 0.05 -43.56
N ASN A 12 3.56 -1.24 -43.24
CA ASN A 12 2.96 -1.86 -42.05
C ASN A 12 3.46 -1.21 -40.77
N ASP A 13 4.74 -0.85 -40.66
CA ASP A 13 5.30 -0.14 -39.51
C ASP A 13 4.64 1.23 -39.31
N LYS A 14 4.36 1.94 -40.42
CA LYS A 14 3.71 3.27 -40.37
C LYS A 14 2.25 3.15 -39.92
N GLU A 15 1.53 2.13 -40.42
CA GLU A 15 0.15 1.85 -40.07
C GLU A 15 0.04 1.42 -38.60
N LEU A 16 0.94 0.54 -38.14
CA LEU A 16 1.05 0.15 -36.73
C LEU A 16 1.28 1.36 -35.81
N THR A 17 2.24 2.20 -36.20
CA THR A 17 2.57 3.41 -35.43
C THR A 17 1.36 4.34 -35.36
N ALA A 18 0.70 4.57 -36.49
CA ALA A 18 -0.49 5.42 -36.56
C ALA A 18 -1.63 4.86 -35.71
N PHE A 19 -1.89 3.56 -35.77
CA PHE A 19 -2.91 2.86 -34.99
C PHE A 19 -2.67 3.07 -33.48
N ILE A 20 -1.46 2.81 -33.02
CA ILE A 20 -1.11 2.90 -31.60
C ILE A 20 -1.16 4.35 -31.10
N VAL A 21 -0.59 5.28 -31.87
CA VAL A 21 -0.53 6.69 -31.48
C VAL A 21 -1.96 7.27 -31.39
N ASP A 22 -2.83 6.95 -32.36
CA ASP A 22 -4.23 7.43 -32.34
C ASP A 22 -4.99 6.92 -31.09
N HIS A 23 -4.84 5.64 -30.74
CA HIS A 23 -5.48 5.10 -29.54
C HIS A 23 -4.91 5.72 -28.27
N CYS A 24 -3.58 5.85 -28.19
CA CYS A 24 -2.90 6.43 -27.03
C CYS A 24 -3.25 7.92 -26.88
N ASP A 25 -3.45 8.67 -27.95
CA ASP A 25 -3.87 10.07 -27.89
C ASP A 25 -5.30 10.20 -27.35
N ARG A 26 -6.20 9.31 -27.72
CA ARG A 26 -7.56 9.25 -27.15
C ARG A 26 -7.50 8.95 -25.64
N TRP A 27 -6.67 7.97 -25.24
CA TRP A 27 -6.50 7.59 -23.83
C TRP A 27 -5.83 8.70 -23.03
N ARG A 28 -4.88 9.40 -23.64
CA ARG A 28 -4.21 10.57 -23.02
C ARG A 28 -5.23 11.68 -22.77
N THR A 29 -6.06 12.00 -23.77
CA THR A 29 -7.14 12.99 -23.63
C THR A 29 -8.10 12.62 -22.49
N TYR A 30 -8.48 11.35 -22.41
CA TYR A 30 -9.34 10.84 -21.33
C TYR A 30 -8.68 11.01 -19.96
N ARG A 31 -7.42 10.60 -19.83
CA ARG A 31 -6.65 10.73 -18.57
C ARG A 31 -6.53 12.20 -18.16
N ASP A 32 -6.14 13.06 -19.09
CA ASP A 32 -5.87 14.47 -18.81
C ASP A 32 -7.15 15.21 -18.40
N THR A 33 -8.27 14.91 -19.08
CA THR A 33 -9.55 15.54 -18.77
C THR A 33 -10.10 15.10 -17.41
N ASN A 34 -9.91 13.84 -17.03
CA ASN A 34 -10.60 13.27 -15.87
C ASN A 34 -9.73 13.16 -14.62
N PHE A 35 -8.40 13.04 -14.74
CA PHE A 35 -7.55 12.64 -13.62
C PHE A 35 -6.33 13.56 -13.39
N LEU A 36 -5.75 14.15 -14.41
CA LEU A 36 -4.45 14.83 -14.30
C LEU A 36 -4.46 15.97 -13.28
N ASP A 37 -5.46 16.85 -13.32
CA ASP A 37 -5.58 17.96 -12.37
C ASP A 37 -5.71 17.46 -10.93
N SER A 38 -6.47 16.38 -10.73
CA SER A 38 -6.63 15.74 -9.41
C SER A 38 -5.31 15.16 -8.92
N TYR A 39 -4.58 14.48 -9.79
CA TYR A 39 -3.28 13.87 -9.44
C TYR A 39 -2.24 14.95 -9.05
N LEU A 40 -2.19 16.06 -9.77
CA LEU A 40 -1.30 17.18 -9.44
C LEU A 40 -1.64 17.79 -8.09
N GLU A 41 -2.94 17.92 -7.80
CA GLU A 41 -3.42 18.44 -6.51
C GLU A 41 -3.12 17.45 -5.36
N TYR A 42 -3.28 16.14 -5.57
CA TYR A 42 -2.98 15.12 -4.56
C TYR A 42 -1.48 15.12 -4.22
N GLU A 43 -0.63 15.20 -5.24
CA GLU A 43 0.82 15.28 -5.06
C GLU A 43 1.21 16.54 -4.29
N ARG A 44 0.62 17.68 -4.65
CA ARG A 44 0.84 18.97 -3.99
C ARG A 44 0.52 18.88 -2.48
N ILE A 45 -0.63 18.29 -2.13
CA ILE A 45 -1.07 18.14 -0.74
C ILE A 45 -0.10 17.20 0.00
N PHE A 46 0.27 16.08 -0.61
CA PHE A 46 1.21 15.13 0.00
C PHE A 46 2.58 15.77 0.24
N ARG A 47 3.06 16.61 -0.70
CA ARG A 47 4.34 17.30 -0.57
C ARG A 47 4.27 18.56 0.33
N GLY A 48 3.09 18.95 0.78
CA GLY A 48 2.89 20.13 1.62
C GLY A 48 3.17 21.44 0.90
N GLN A 49 2.98 21.49 -0.41
CA GLN A 49 3.25 22.66 -1.23
C GLN A 49 2.02 23.56 -1.33
N TRP A 50 2.27 24.86 -1.50
CA TRP A 50 1.21 25.84 -1.69
C TRP A 50 0.46 25.60 -3.00
N ALA A 51 -0.86 25.76 -2.98
CA ALA A 51 -1.66 25.77 -4.20
C ALA A 51 -1.28 26.99 -5.06
N PRO A 52 -1.46 26.91 -6.40
CA PRO A 52 -1.21 28.07 -7.25
C PRO A 52 -1.98 29.32 -6.83
N GLU A 53 -3.21 29.14 -6.32
CA GLU A 53 -4.05 30.23 -5.78
C GLU A 53 -3.43 30.87 -4.54
N ASP A 54 -2.76 30.10 -3.69
CA ASP A 54 -2.10 30.58 -2.48
C ASP A 54 -0.85 31.40 -2.80
N LYS A 55 -0.20 31.15 -3.93
CA LYS A 55 0.98 31.92 -4.37
C LYS A 55 0.64 33.37 -4.68
N VAL A 56 -0.59 33.61 -5.16
CA VAL A 56 -1.10 34.96 -5.50
C VAL A 56 -1.67 35.68 -4.27
N ARG A 57 -1.88 34.98 -3.16
CA ARG A 57 -2.44 35.52 -1.93
C ARG A 57 -1.48 36.56 -1.31
N ASP A 58 -2.03 37.61 -0.69
CA ASP A 58 -1.25 38.65 -0.04
C ASP A 58 -0.21 38.06 0.92
N SER A 59 1.00 38.64 0.88
CA SER A 59 2.14 38.16 1.68
C SER A 59 1.90 38.22 3.19
N GLU A 60 0.96 39.06 3.62
CA GLU A 60 0.60 39.24 5.03
C GLU A 60 -0.39 38.18 5.54
N ARG A 61 -0.97 37.38 4.63
CA ARG A 61 -1.92 36.31 4.96
C ARG A 61 -1.23 34.96 5.04
N SER A 62 -1.71 34.14 5.96
CA SER A 62 -1.14 32.79 6.16
C SER A 62 -1.38 31.90 4.93
N ARG A 63 -0.32 31.19 4.52
CA ARG A 63 -0.35 30.22 3.42
C ARG A 63 -0.08 28.80 3.89
N ILE A 64 -0.14 28.56 5.19
CA ILE A 64 0.24 27.25 5.78
C ILE A 64 -0.56 26.11 5.15
N VAL A 65 0.11 24.99 4.91
CA VAL A 65 -0.46 23.69 4.57
C VAL A 65 -0.12 22.75 5.72
N THR A 66 -1.13 22.25 6.42
CA THR A 66 -0.94 21.36 7.56
C THR A 66 -0.57 19.95 7.08
N PRO A 67 0.25 19.19 7.83
CA PRO A 67 0.71 17.88 7.38
C PRO A 67 -0.24 16.73 7.72
N ALA A 68 -1.53 16.96 7.91
CA ALA A 68 -2.49 15.95 8.38
C ALA A 68 -2.62 14.80 7.37
N THR A 69 -2.82 15.11 6.08
CA THR A 69 -2.89 14.11 5.01
C THR A 69 -1.55 13.39 4.82
N GLN A 70 -0.45 14.14 4.87
CA GLN A 70 0.90 13.56 4.76
C GLN A 70 1.13 12.52 5.84
N GLN A 71 0.80 12.84 7.10
CA GLN A 71 0.93 11.92 8.24
C GLN A 71 0.06 10.67 8.05
N ALA A 72 -1.18 10.85 7.56
CA ALA A 72 -2.08 9.73 7.31
C ALA A 72 -1.52 8.78 6.25
N VAL A 73 -1.00 9.32 5.14
CA VAL A 73 -0.37 8.53 4.07
C VAL A 73 0.86 7.79 4.59
N GLU A 74 1.77 8.50 5.27
CA GLU A 74 3.03 7.92 5.77
C GLU A 74 2.78 6.82 6.80
N THR A 75 1.82 7.02 7.69
CA THR A 75 1.48 6.01 8.73
C THR A 75 0.87 4.76 8.08
N ARG A 76 -0.09 4.95 7.18
CA ARG A 76 -0.76 3.85 6.50
C ARG A 76 0.22 3.06 5.62
N HIS A 77 1.06 3.75 4.86
CA HIS A 77 2.12 3.15 4.04
C HIS A 77 3.06 2.30 4.91
N ALA A 78 3.53 2.84 6.04
CA ALA A 78 4.43 2.12 6.95
C ALA A 78 3.77 0.85 7.50
N GLU A 79 2.49 0.92 7.88
CA GLU A 79 1.73 -0.23 8.40
C GLU A 79 1.56 -1.34 7.34
N ILE A 80 1.23 -0.96 6.10
CA ILE A 80 1.07 -1.93 4.99
C ILE A 80 2.42 -2.57 4.66
N MET A 81 3.48 -1.79 4.55
CA MET A 81 4.82 -2.31 4.24
C MET A 81 5.34 -3.24 5.34
N GLU A 82 5.07 -2.90 6.61
CA GLU A 82 5.43 -3.78 7.73
C GLU A 82 4.59 -5.07 7.72
N ALA A 83 3.31 -4.98 7.36
CA ALA A 83 2.46 -6.16 7.23
C ALA A 83 2.99 -7.12 6.16
N ILE A 84 3.47 -6.59 5.04
CA ILE A 84 3.97 -7.40 3.90
C ILE A 84 5.37 -7.96 4.19
N PHE A 85 6.31 -7.12 4.64
CA PHE A 85 7.73 -7.45 4.69
C PHE A 85 8.29 -7.62 6.12
N GLY A 86 7.48 -7.42 7.14
CA GLY A 86 7.94 -7.45 8.54
C GLY A 86 8.49 -8.79 9.00
N GLN A 87 8.03 -9.87 8.41
CA GLN A 87 8.52 -11.22 8.72
C GLN A 87 9.69 -11.66 7.85
N GLY A 88 10.11 -10.83 6.89
CA GLY A 88 11.21 -11.16 5.98
C GLY A 88 10.77 -11.93 4.74
N GLU A 89 9.82 -12.82 4.88
CA GLU A 89 9.22 -13.57 3.78
C GLU A 89 7.84 -12.99 3.48
N PHE A 90 7.54 -12.73 2.22
CA PHE A 90 6.28 -12.10 1.83
C PHE A 90 5.39 -13.01 0.98
N PHE A 91 5.85 -14.23 0.66
CA PHE A 91 5.06 -15.26 -0.01
C PHE A 91 5.54 -16.64 0.43
N ASP A 92 4.70 -17.63 0.16
CA ASP A 92 5.04 -19.04 0.31
C ASP A 92 4.61 -19.80 -0.94
N ILE A 93 5.14 -20.98 -1.15
CA ILE A 93 4.81 -21.85 -2.29
C ILE A 93 4.10 -23.07 -1.73
N GLN A 94 3.04 -23.51 -2.38
CA GLN A 94 2.26 -24.67 -1.97
C GLN A 94 3.10 -25.95 -2.09
N ASP A 95 3.08 -26.79 -1.06
CA ASP A 95 4.00 -27.92 -0.85
C ASP A 95 3.71 -29.18 -1.69
N ASP A 96 2.69 -29.18 -2.56
CA ASP A 96 2.27 -30.36 -3.30
C ASP A 96 2.83 -30.44 -4.73
N LEU A 97 3.90 -29.71 -5.01
CA LEU A 97 4.52 -29.65 -6.33
C LEU A 97 5.28 -30.94 -6.67
N LYS A 98 5.10 -31.38 -7.91
CA LYS A 98 5.78 -32.55 -8.49
C LYS A 98 6.50 -32.16 -9.77
N ASP A 99 7.67 -32.73 -9.97
CA ASP A 99 8.44 -32.66 -11.23
C ASP A 99 7.65 -33.30 -12.38
N VAL A 100 8.11 -33.05 -13.61
CA VAL A 100 7.59 -33.66 -14.86
C VAL A 100 7.57 -35.20 -14.76
N ASN A 101 8.48 -35.77 -13.99
CA ASN A 101 8.58 -37.22 -13.74
C ASN A 101 7.72 -37.72 -12.57
N GLY A 102 6.97 -36.82 -11.91
CA GLY A 102 6.10 -37.16 -10.78
C GLY A 102 6.80 -37.22 -9.43
N ASN A 103 8.09 -36.85 -9.35
CA ASN A 103 8.85 -36.80 -8.11
C ASN A 103 8.52 -35.52 -7.33
N PRO A 104 8.42 -35.57 -5.99
CA PRO A 104 8.19 -34.35 -5.21
C PRO A 104 9.38 -33.40 -5.30
N LEU A 105 9.09 -32.12 -5.56
CA LEU A 105 10.10 -31.06 -5.63
C LEU A 105 10.35 -30.46 -4.24
N ASP A 106 11.60 -30.08 -4.00
CA ASP A 106 11.95 -29.35 -2.77
C ASP A 106 11.56 -27.87 -2.94
N VAL A 107 10.39 -27.55 -2.43
CA VAL A 107 9.80 -26.22 -2.50
C VAL A 107 10.63 -25.18 -1.73
N SER A 108 11.32 -25.61 -0.65
CA SER A 108 12.11 -24.70 0.19
C SER A 108 13.32 -24.14 -0.55
N ILE A 109 13.96 -24.91 -1.41
CA ILE A 109 15.09 -24.48 -2.23
C ILE A 109 14.62 -23.47 -3.29
N LEU A 110 13.51 -23.77 -3.97
CA LEU A 110 12.93 -22.87 -5.00
C LEU A 110 12.49 -21.52 -4.36
N LYS A 111 11.86 -21.58 -3.19
CA LYS A 111 11.44 -20.39 -2.46
C LYS A 111 12.65 -19.53 -2.07
N ALA A 112 13.70 -20.15 -1.51
CA ALA A 112 14.91 -19.45 -1.09
C ALA A 112 15.61 -18.78 -2.28
N GLN A 113 15.67 -19.49 -3.42
CA GLN A 113 16.27 -18.99 -4.67
C GLN A 113 15.50 -17.79 -5.21
N LEU A 114 14.18 -17.88 -5.26
CA LEU A 114 13.31 -16.81 -5.75
C LEU A 114 13.39 -15.58 -4.82
N MET A 115 13.42 -15.78 -3.50
CA MET A 115 13.59 -14.71 -2.51
C MET A 115 14.94 -14.01 -2.68
N GLU A 116 16.01 -14.75 -2.91
CA GLU A 116 17.36 -14.19 -3.12
C GLU A 116 17.41 -13.36 -4.41
N ASP A 117 16.81 -13.85 -5.51
CA ASP A 117 16.75 -13.12 -6.76
C ASP A 117 15.94 -11.82 -6.60
N PHE A 118 14.81 -11.85 -5.91
CA PHE A 118 14.00 -10.66 -5.61
C PHE A 118 14.76 -9.65 -4.75
N LYS A 119 15.55 -10.13 -3.79
CA LYS A 119 16.40 -9.27 -2.94
C LYS A 119 17.48 -8.57 -3.76
N GLN A 120 18.16 -9.30 -4.65
CA GLN A 120 19.19 -8.75 -5.54
C GLN A 120 18.60 -7.71 -6.50
N ASP A 121 17.38 -7.93 -6.98
CA ASP A 121 16.70 -7.04 -7.91
C ASP A 121 15.97 -5.88 -7.20
N LYS A 122 16.07 -5.80 -5.87
CA LYS A 122 15.51 -4.72 -5.04
C LYS A 122 13.99 -4.59 -5.21
N ILE A 123 13.30 -5.72 -5.35
CA ILE A 123 11.85 -5.78 -5.57
C ILE A 123 11.10 -5.10 -4.41
N ARG A 124 11.56 -5.29 -3.17
CA ARG A 124 10.98 -4.64 -1.99
C ARG A 124 10.91 -3.11 -2.16
N LYS A 125 11.99 -2.48 -2.64
CA LYS A 125 12.04 -1.03 -2.85
C LYS A 125 11.07 -0.58 -3.95
N SER A 126 10.94 -1.37 -5.00
CA SER A 126 9.98 -1.08 -6.09
C SER A 126 8.53 -1.19 -5.59
N ILE A 127 8.23 -2.21 -4.79
CA ILE A 127 6.89 -2.39 -4.19
C ILE A 127 6.59 -1.24 -3.23
N ASP A 128 7.57 -0.81 -2.42
CA ASP A 128 7.46 0.35 -1.52
C ASP A 128 7.03 1.61 -2.28
N GLN A 129 7.67 1.89 -3.41
CA GLN A 129 7.33 3.05 -4.26
C GLN A 129 5.94 2.91 -4.91
N ILE A 130 5.59 1.71 -5.37
CA ILE A 130 4.29 1.44 -6.01
C ILE A 130 3.16 1.61 -4.99
N GLU A 131 3.34 1.10 -3.78
CA GLU A 131 2.36 1.21 -2.70
C GLU A 131 2.17 2.67 -2.28
N LEU A 132 3.27 3.42 -2.14
CA LEU A 132 3.19 4.85 -1.83
C LEU A 132 2.43 5.62 -2.93
N MET A 133 2.67 5.30 -4.21
CA MET A 133 1.92 5.90 -5.32
C MET A 133 0.43 5.53 -5.28
N ALA A 134 0.10 4.30 -4.85
CA ALA A 134 -1.29 3.89 -4.67
C ALA A 134 -1.98 4.70 -3.57
N GLU A 135 -1.28 4.96 -2.46
CA GLU A 135 -1.79 5.81 -1.38
C GLU A 135 -2.06 7.24 -1.85
N ILE A 136 -1.17 7.78 -2.69
CA ILE A 136 -1.29 9.17 -3.18
C ILE A 136 -2.34 9.27 -4.29
N TYR A 137 -2.22 8.46 -5.35
CA TYR A 137 -3.02 8.59 -6.58
C TYR A 137 -4.21 7.63 -6.64
N GLY A 138 -4.25 6.63 -5.77
CA GLY A 138 -5.34 5.64 -5.72
C GLY A 138 -5.06 4.33 -6.42
N THR A 139 -4.02 4.26 -7.26
CA THR A 139 -3.70 3.05 -8.04
C THR A 139 -2.19 2.86 -8.04
N GLY A 140 -1.76 1.66 -7.67
CA GLY A 140 -0.38 1.24 -7.79
C GLY A 140 -0.18 0.49 -9.11
N ILE A 141 0.82 0.88 -9.90
CA ILE A 141 1.08 0.31 -11.22
C ILE A 141 2.56 -0.09 -11.27
N GLY A 142 2.81 -1.32 -11.72
CA GLY A 142 4.15 -1.84 -11.91
C GLY A 142 4.35 -2.45 -13.29
N GLU A 143 5.51 -2.17 -13.89
CA GLU A 143 5.95 -2.75 -15.16
C GLU A 143 7.02 -3.81 -14.86
N ILE A 144 6.81 -5.03 -15.34
CA ILE A 144 7.74 -6.15 -15.15
C ILE A 144 8.66 -6.23 -16.39
N VAL A 145 9.95 -6.02 -16.18
CA VAL A 145 10.93 -6.02 -17.27
C VAL A 145 11.96 -7.11 -17.02
N VAL A 146 12.22 -7.93 -18.05
CA VAL A 146 13.28 -8.95 -18.02
C VAL A 146 14.55 -8.32 -18.59
N LYS A 147 15.65 -8.44 -17.86
CA LYS A 147 16.98 -7.96 -18.29
C LYS A 147 18.02 -9.05 -18.06
N THR A 148 19.03 -9.07 -18.89
CA THR A 148 20.23 -9.86 -18.64
C THR A 148 21.29 -8.92 -18.07
N ASP A 149 21.51 -9.02 -16.75
CA ASP A 149 22.51 -8.21 -16.06
C ASP A 149 23.84 -8.96 -16.03
N LYS A 150 24.92 -8.24 -16.26
CA LYS A 150 26.28 -8.77 -16.08
C LYS A 150 26.66 -8.58 -14.61
N ILE A 151 26.96 -9.69 -13.94
CA ILE A 151 27.40 -9.69 -12.55
C ILE A 151 28.90 -9.98 -12.51
N PHE A 152 29.64 -9.18 -11.78
CA PHE A 152 31.06 -9.37 -11.55
C PHE A 152 31.26 -9.94 -10.15
N GLU A 153 31.75 -11.18 -10.08
CA GLU A 153 32.02 -11.86 -8.81
C GLU A 153 33.51 -12.02 -8.60
N PRO A 154 34.01 -11.70 -7.39
CA PRO A 154 35.40 -12.04 -7.06
C PRO A 154 35.55 -13.55 -7.00
N ALA A 155 36.53 -14.07 -7.70
CA ALA A 155 36.82 -15.49 -7.75
C ALA A 155 38.30 -15.72 -7.49
N THR A 156 38.59 -16.72 -6.67
CA THR A 156 39.97 -17.11 -6.39
C THR A 156 40.47 -17.96 -7.55
N GLN A 157 41.48 -17.46 -8.27
CA GLN A 157 42.08 -18.16 -9.39
C GLN A 157 43.50 -18.61 -9.02
N PRO A 158 43.84 -19.87 -9.30
CA PRO A 158 45.22 -20.31 -9.04
C PRO A 158 46.20 -19.59 -9.97
N ILE A 159 47.30 -19.14 -9.43
CA ILE A 159 48.37 -18.46 -10.20
C ILE A 159 49.13 -19.52 -10.99
N PRO A 160 49.20 -19.39 -12.33
CA PRO A 160 49.97 -20.35 -13.12
C PRO A 160 51.45 -20.37 -12.68
N GLY A 161 51.95 -21.55 -12.38
CA GLY A 161 53.35 -21.76 -11.99
C GLY A 161 53.67 -21.60 -10.50
N GLN A 162 52.68 -21.31 -9.65
CA GLN A 162 52.87 -21.20 -8.20
C GLN A 162 51.83 -22.03 -7.48
N PRO A 163 52.06 -23.34 -7.25
CA PRO A 163 51.08 -24.19 -6.59
C PRO A 163 50.91 -23.77 -5.13
N GLY A 164 49.64 -23.61 -4.71
CA GLY A 164 49.27 -23.18 -3.36
C GLY A 164 49.05 -21.67 -3.19
N GLN A 165 49.33 -20.88 -4.23
CA GLN A 165 49.01 -19.46 -4.24
C GLN A 165 47.84 -19.17 -5.19
N ALA A 166 46.95 -18.29 -4.74
CA ALA A 166 45.74 -17.89 -5.50
C ALA A 166 45.63 -16.37 -5.52
N ALA A 167 45.29 -15.84 -6.69
CA ALA A 167 45.01 -14.43 -6.86
C ALA A 167 43.50 -14.23 -6.94
N ILE A 168 43.02 -13.09 -6.44
CA ILE A 168 41.64 -12.71 -6.60
C ILE A 168 41.44 -12.13 -8.00
N GLY A 169 40.69 -12.83 -8.82
CA GLY A 169 40.25 -12.35 -10.12
C GLY A 169 38.79 -11.94 -10.11
N VAL A 170 38.33 -11.46 -11.23
CA VAL A 170 36.92 -11.10 -11.41
C VAL A 170 36.37 -12.01 -12.52
N VAL A 171 35.28 -12.70 -12.20
CA VAL A 171 34.53 -13.54 -13.15
C VAL A 171 33.26 -12.83 -13.52
N GLU A 172 33.04 -12.65 -14.80
CA GLU A 172 31.80 -12.09 -15.35
C GLU A 172 30.80 -13.23 -15.56
N LYS A 173 29.60 -13.06 -15.01
CA LYS A 173 28.48 -13.98 -15.18
C LYS A 173 27.29 -13.21 -15.72
N ASN A 174 26.54 -13.81 -16.61
CA ASN A 174 25.26 -13.29 -17.07
C ASN A 174 24.17 -13.83 -16.15
N ARG A 175 23.31 -12.94 -15.65
CA ARG A 175 22.20 -13.29 -14.79
C ARG A 175 20.91 -12.74 -15.38
N VAL A 176 19.86 -13.56 -15.43
CA VAL A 176 18.52 -13.11 -15.77
C VAL A 176 17.94 -12.39 -14.55
N ALA A 177 17.63 -11.12 -14.71
CA ALA A 177 17.07 -10.26 -13.67
C ALA A 177 15.66 -9.86 -14.04
N ILE A 178 14.75 -9.97 -13.09
CA ILE A 178 13.36 -9.50 -13.22
C ILE A 178 13.27 -8.19 -12.45
N LYS A 179 13.11 -7.08 -13.17
CA LYS A 179 12.97 -5.76 -12.57
C LYS A 179 11.50 -5.37 -12.53
N LEU A 180 11.08 -4.82 -11.42
CA LEU A 180 9.75 -4.23 -11.25
C LEU A 180 9.91 -2.71 -11.23
N ASN A 181 9.46 -2.06 -12.30
CA ASN A 181 9.55 -0.61 -12.46
C ASN A 181 8.26 0.03 -11.96
N PRO A 182 8.32 0.92 -10.95
CA PRO A 182 7.16 1.70 -10.57
C PRO A 182 6.72 2.63 -11.70
N VAL A 183 5.43 2.68 -11.98
CA VAL A 183 4.85 3.52 -13.03
C VAL A 183 3.98 4.58 -12.36
N ASN A 184 4.30 5.85 -12.60
CA ASN A 184 3.48 6.96 -12.11
C ASN A 184 2.14 6.96 -12.89
N PRO A 185 0.99 6.99 -12.21
CA PRO A 185 -0.31 7.05 -12.89
C PRO A 185 -0.47 8.24 -13.84
N LYS A 186 0.26 9.33 -13.65
CA LYS A 186 0.29 10.48 -14.59
C LYS A 186 0.90 10.11 -15.94
N ASN A 187 1.75 9.07 -15.99
CA ASN A 187 2.44 8.62 -17.21
C ASN A 187 1.83 7.33 -17.77
N PHE A 188 0.70 6.90 -17.24
CA PHE A 188 0.03 5.65 -17.61
C PHE A 188 -1.20 5.94 -18.45
N LEU A 189 -1.31 5.28 -19.59
CA LEU A 189 -2.44 5.37 -20.52
C LEU A 189 -3.11 3.99 -20.57
N PHE A 190 -4.42 3.99 -20.60
CA PHE A 190 -5.20 2.75 -20.62
C PHE A 190 -6.51 2.95 -21.38
N ASP A 191 -7.05 1.89 -21.91
CA ASP A 191 -8.36 1.88 -22.55
C ASP A 191 -9.45 2.14 -21.51
N PRO A 192 -10.20 3.24 -21.59
CA PRO A 192 -11.21 3.57 -20.56
C PRO A 192 -12.40 2.61 -20.54
N ASN A 193 -12.55 1.75 -21.55
CA ASN A 193 -13.63 0.75 -21.59
C ASN A 193 -13.31 -0.48 -20.73
N GLY A 194 -12.04 -0.73 -20.38
CA GLY A 194 -11.64 -1.86 -19.57
C GLY A 194 -11.66 -1.56 -18.07
N THR A 195 -11.96 -2.59 -17.28
CA THR A 195 -11.97 -2.53 -15.81
C THR A 195 -10.71 -3.11 -15.18
N THR A 196 -9.96 -3.91 -15.94
CA THR A 196 -8.66 -4.49 -15.53
C THR A 196 -7.67 -4.32 -16.67
N ILE A 197 -6.38 -4.48 -16.37
CA ILE A 197 -5.33 -4.40 -17.40
C ILE A 197 -5.55 -5.42 -18.52
N ASP A 198 -5.98 -6.62 -18.17
CA ASP A 198 -6.19 -7.70 -19.15
C ASP A 198 -7.49 -7.50 -19.96
N ASP A 199 -8.46 -6.79 -19.41
CA ASP A 199 -9.74 -6.48 -20.06
C ASP A 199 -9.64 -5.30 -21.05
N CYS A 200 -8.67 -4.42 -20.86
CA CYS A 200 -8.39 -3.30 -21.77
C CYS A 200 -7.90 -3.80 -23.13
N MET A 201 -8.24 -3.09 -24.20
CA MET A 201 -7.62 -3.36 -25.51
C MET A 201 -6.09 -3.25 -25.41
N GLY A 202 -5.61 -2.25 -24.69
CA GLY A 202 -4.20 -2.09 -24.43
C GLY A 202 -3.93 -1.12 -23.32
N VAL A 203 -2.68 -1.08 -22.88
CA VAL A 203 -2.17 -0.09 -21.94
C VAL A 203 -0.84 0.44 -22.48
N ALA A 204 -0.50 1.67 -22.13
CA ALA A 204 0.77 2.24 -22.58
C ALA A 204 1.42 3.04 -21.44
N ILE A 205 2.74 3.09 -21.47
CA ILE A 205 3.56 3.81 -20.49
C ILE A 205 4.38 4.84 -21.25
N GLU A 206 4.24 6.10 -20.86
CA GLU A 206 5.04 7.20 -21.40
C GLU A 206 6.16 7.52 -20.42
N LYS A 207 7.37 7.67 -20.90
CA LYS A 207 8.48 8.07 -20.04
C LYS A 207 9.55 8.85 -20.81
N TYR A 208 10.16 9.81 -20.12
CA TYR A 208 11.36 10.48 -20.59
C TYR A 208 12.55 9.60 -20.33
N VAL A 209 13.36 9.40 -21.35
CA VAL A 209 14.59 8.62 -21.27
C VAL A 209 15.71 9.44 -21.94
N SER A 210 16.89 9.43 -21.35
CA SER A 210 18.05 10.06 -21.95
C SER A 210 18.43 9.33 -23.25
N ILE A 211 18.88 10.09 -24.25
CA ILE A 211 19.22 9.55 -25.57
C ILE A 211 20.26 8.43 -25.46
N HIS A 212 21.22 8.54 -24.52
CA HIS A 212 22.26 7.50 -24.37
C HIS A 212 21.69 6.12 -24.04
N LYS A 213 20.59 6.06 -23.28
CA LYS A 213 19.91 4.79 -22.92
C LYS A 213 19.22 4.14 -24.12
N VAL A 214 18.69 4.97 -25.02
CA VAL A 214 18.08 4.49 -26.26
C VAL A 214 19.16 3.96 -27.21
N VAL A 215 20.28 4.70 -27.32
CA VAL A 215 21.44 4.28 -28.13
C VAL A 215 22.01 2.97 -27.57
N GLU A 216 22.15 2.84 -26.26
CA GLU A 216 22.58 1.59 -25.60
C GLU A 216 21.63 0.43 -25.95
N GLY A 217 20.30 0.71 -25.98
CA GLY A 217 19.29 -0.28 -26.39
C GLY A 217 19.46 -0.71 -27.87
N ILE A 218 19.81 0.22 -28.74
CA ILE A 218 20.13 -0.07 -30.15
C ILE A 218 21.42 -0.95 -30.26
N GLU A 219 22.46 -0.58 -29.52
CA GLU A 219 23.73 -1.32 -29.47
C GLU A 219 23.55 -2.76 -28.99
N LYS A 220 22.64 -2.97 -28.01
CA LYS A 220 22.32 -4.28 -27.47
C LYS A 220 21.33 -5.07 -28.35
N GLY A 221 20.84 -4.49 -29.45
CA GLY A 221 19.89 -5.14 -30.34
C GLY A 221 18.46 -5.23 -29.80
N ILE A 222 18.15 -4.47 -28.77
CA ILE A 222 16.79 -4.41 -28.19
C ILE A 222 15.88 -3.57 -29.08
N TYR A 223 16.43 -2.49 -29.65
CA TYR A 223 15.73 -1.54 -30.51
C TYR A 223 16.29 -1.57 -31.91
N ARG A 224 15.45 -1.27 -32.90
CA ARG A 224 15.83 -1.11 -34.29
C ARG A 224 16.79 0.06 -34.46
N LYS A 225 17.70 -0.03 -35.41
CA LYS A 225 18.70 1.01 -35.66
C LYS A 225 18.08 2.16 -36.45
N VAL A 226 17.50 3.13 -35.73
CA VAL A 226 16.84 4.32 -36.28
C VAL A 226 17.66 5.55 -35.93
N ASN A 227 17.57 6.59 -36.76
CA ASN A 227 18.18 7.89 -36.44
C ASN A 227 17.31 8.63 -35.44
N ILE A 228 17.77 8.74 -34.20
CA ILE A 228 17.00 9.34 -33.07
C ILE A 228 17.53 10.75 -32.81
N THR A 229 16.61 11.70 -32.78
CA THR A 229 16.89 13.08 -32.36
C THR A 229 16.19 13.35 -31.01
N PRO A 230 16.80 14.16 -30.13
CA PRO A 230 16.13 14.54 -28.89
C PRO A 230 14.87 15.37 -29.17
N THR A 231 13.89 15.25 -28.31
CA THR A 231 12.70 16.10 -28.37
C THR A 231 12.90 17.36 -27.54
N TYR A 232 12.45 18.48 -28.09
CA TYR A 232 12.48 19.78 -27.42
C TYR A 232 11.09 20.24 -27.01
N GLU A 233 10.06 19.44 -27.32
CA GLU A 233 8.68 19.76 -26.94
C GLU A 233 8.49 19.65 -25.45
N ASP A 234 7.88 20.67 -24.88
CA ASP A 234 7.45 20.66 -23.49
C ASP A 234 6.21 19.78 -23.40
N THR A 235 6.38 18.62 -22.82
CA THR A 235 5.26 17.71 -22.56
C THR A 235 4.96 17.70 -21.07
N ASP A 236 3.69 17.49 -20.74
CA ASP A 236 3.23 17.45 -19.35
C ASP A 236 3.63 16.16 -18.62
N LEU A 237 4.48 15.34 -19.26
CA LEU A 237 5.01 14.13 -18.63
C LEU A 237 5.88 14.46 -17.43
N GLU A 238 5.65 13.76 -16.34
CA GLU A 238 6.50 13.86 -15.16
C GLU A 238 7.91 13.38 -15.52
N PRO A 239 8.91 14.23 -15.36
CA PRO A 239 10.27 13.76 -15.51
C PRO A 239 10.57 12.74 -14.40
N THR A 240 11.21 11.66 -14.75
CA THR A 240 11.64 10.65 -13.77
C THR A 240 12.68 11.20 -12.79
N GLN A 241 13.21 12.40 -13.09
CA GLN A 241 14.14 13.14 -12.21
C GLN A 241 13.84 14.64 -12.35
N GLU A 242 14.15 15.39 -11.32
CA GLU A 242 13.98 16.87 -11.31
C GLU A 242 15.01 17.57 -12.21
N LEU A 243 15.09 17.13 -13.47
CA LEU A 243 16.07 17.61 -14.45
C LEU A 243 15.43 18.51 -15.50
N SER A 244 14.47 19.35 -15.08
CA SER A 244 13.79 20.26 -16.00
C SER A 244 14.72 21.29 -16.65
N GLN A 245 15.91 21.49 -16.11
CA GLN A 245 16.87 22.46 -16.63
C GLN A 245 17.78 21.89 -17.74
N PHE A 246 17.80 20.56 -17.94
CA PHE A 246 18.68 19.90 -18.91
C PHE A 246 17.87 19.02 -19.87
N GLN A 247 17.05 19.66 -20.67
CA GLN A 247 16.11 18.98 -21.57
C GLN A 247 16.69 18.60 -22.92
N ASP A 248 17.94 18.95 -23.18
CA ASP A 248 18.52 18.89 -24.53
C ASP A 248 18.79 17.47 -25.05
N GLU A 249 18.71 16.45 -24.20
CA GLU A 249 19.09 15.08 -24.58
C GLU A 249 18.02 14.05 -24.19
N LYS A 250 16.75 14.44 -24.13
CA LYS A 250 15.65 13.53 -23.74
C LYS A 250 14.89 13.01 -24.96
N VAL A 251 14.40 11.79 -24.84
CA VAL A 251 13.54 11.13 -25.82
C VAL A 251 12.28 10.68 -25.07
N VAL A 252 11.12 10.95 -25.64
CA VAL A 252 9.85 10.45 -25.11
C VAL A 252 9.62 9.05 -25.66
N LEU A 253 9.61 8.04 -24.79
CA LEU A 253 9.30 6.66 -25.17
C LEU A 253 7.84 6.35 -24.78
N LEU A 254 7.08 5.88 -25.75
CA LEU A 254 5.75 5.30 -25.58
C LEU A 254 5.90 3.79 -25.71
N THR A 255 5.69 3.06 -24.62
CA THR A 255 5.71 1.61 -24.60
C THR A 255 4.28 1.09 -24.52
N TYR A 256 3.82 0.44 -25.55
CA TYR A 256 2.46 -0.09 -25.70
C TYR A 256 2.47 -1.59 -25.42
N TYR A 257 1.51 -2.03 -24.62
CA TYR A 257 1.24 -3.45 -24.32
C TYR A 257 -0.24 -3.71 -24.58
N GLY A 258 -0.55 -4.50 -25.57
CA GLY A 258 -1.94 -4.80 -25.88
C GLY A 258 -2.15 -5.40 -27.25
N LEU A 259 -3.39 -5.41 -27.67
CA LEU A 259 -3.84 -6.00 -28.93
C LEU A 259 -3.52 -5.07 -30.09
N VAL A 260 -2.98 -5.63 -31.16
CA VAL A 260 -2.77 -4.94 -32.43
C VAL A 260 -3.19 -5.89 -33.58
N PRO A 261 -3.57 -5.37 -34.74
CA PRO A 261 -3.82 -6.25 -35.90
C PRO A 261 -2.55 -7.01 -36.30
N LYS A 262 -2.68 -8.31 -36.49
CA LYS A 262 -1.56 -9.20 -36.84
C LYS A 262 -0.87 -8.79 -38.13
N GLU A 263 -1.64 -8.28 -39.09
CA GLU A 263 -1.14 -7.85 -40.41
C GLU A 263 -0.07 -6.73 -40.32
N TYR A 264 -0.09 -5.91 -39.24
CA TYR A 264 0.92 -4.85 -39.06
C TYR A 264 2.23 -5.37 -38.46
N LEU A 265 2.26 -6.60 -37.91
CA LEU A 265 3.46 -7.18 -37.31
C LEU A 265 4.25 -8.07 -38.22
N THR A 266 3.62 -8.68 -39.26
CA THR A 266 4.26 -9.66 -40.14
C THR A 266 4.10 -9.25 -41.59
N ASP A 267 5.19 -9.37 -42.35
CA ASP A 267 5.18 -9.18 -43.80
C ASP A 267 4.76 -10.48 -44.56
N SER A 268 4.36 -11.52 -43.80
CA SER A 268 3.90 -12.79 -44.39
C SER A 268 2.40 -12.79 -44.59
N GLU A 269 1.97 -13.31 -45.74
CA GLU A 269 0.55 -13.56 -46.07
C GLU A 269 0.06 -14.79 -45.29
N ASP A 270 0.04 -14.68 -43.95
CA ASP A 270 -0.64 -15.66 -43.11
C ASP A 270 -2.15 -15.56 -43.39
N GLU A 271 -2.84 -16.69 -43.39
CA GLU A 271 -4.27 -16.77 -43.64
C GLU A 271 -5.02 -15.91 -42.59
N THR A 272 -5.40 -14.71 -43.01
CA THR A 272 -6.32 -13.86 -42.24
C THR A 272 -7.73 -14.27 -42.60
N VAL A 273 -8.59 -14.33 -41.60
CA VAL A 273 -10.02 -14.67 -41.79
C VAL A 273 -10.76 -13.38 -41.99
N ASP A 274 -11.25 -13.16 -43.23
CA ASP A 274 -12.05 -11.99 -43.57
C ASP A 274 -13.49 -12.22 -43.07
N LEU A 275 -13.78 -11.71 -41.85
CA LEU A 275 -15.10 -11.87 -41.21
C LEU A 275 -16.06 -10.74 -41.57
N PHE A 276 -15.53 -9.61 -42.03
CA PHE A 276 -16.33 -8.40 -42.28
C PHE A 276 -16.03 -7.84 -43.67
N PRO A 277 -16.93 -7.00 -44.22
CA PRO A 277 -16.67 -6.35 -45.50
C PRO A 277 -15.45 -5.44 -45.44
N ASP A 278 -14.70 -5.37 -46.52
CA ASP A 278 -13.56 -4.47 -46.67
C ASP A 278 -13.96 -3.02 -46.33
N ASP A 279 -13.07 -2.27 -45.73
CA ASP A 279 -13.28 -0.90 -45.26
C ASP A 279 -14.30 -0.71 -44.14
N SER A 280 -14.76 -1.80 -43.49
CA SER A 280 -15.61 -1.66 -42.28
C SER A 280 -14.71 -1.40 -41.05
N VAL A 281 -15.24 -0.63 -40.07
CA VAL A 281 -14.53 -0.39 -38.80
C VAL A 281 -14.24 -1.71 -38.08
N ALA A 282 -15.13 -2.67 -38.20
CA ALA A 282 -14.99 -3.99 -37.56
C ALA A 282 -13.80 -4.79 -38.14
N GLU A 283 -13.48 -4.60 -39.42
CA GLU A 283 -12.37 -5.28 -40.08
C GLU A 283 -11.03 -4.96 -39.40
N GLU A 284 -10.80 -3.71 -39.05
CA GLU A 284 -9.58 -3.25 -38.35
C GLU A 284 -9.32 -4.00 -37.03
N TYR A 285 -10.38 -4.53 -36.41
CA TYR A 285 -10.29 -5.23 -35.14
C TYR A 285 -10.37 -6.77 -35.27
N THR A 286 -10.21 -7.30 -36.48
CA THR A 286 -10.10 -8.74 -36.71
C THR A 286 -8.63 -9.20 -36.58
N ASN A 287 -8.44 -10.47 -36.24
CA ASN A 287 -7.11 -11.10 -36.14
C ASN A 287 -6.13 -10.33 -35.22
N MET A 288 -6.64 -9.85 -34.06
CA MET A 288 -5.83 -9.11 -33.08
C MET A 288 -4.90 -10.05 -32.31
N VAL A 289 -3.64 -9.63 -32.13
CA VAL A 289 -2.63 -10.37 -31.35
C VAL A 289 -2.03 -9.46 -30.28
N GLU A 290 -1.64 -10.06 -29.17
CA GLU A 290 -0.94 -9.35 -28.09
C GLU A 290 0.48 -8.98 -28.56
N ALA A 291 0.84 -7.71 -28.45
CA ALA A 291 2.11 -7.18 -28.93
C ALA A 291 2.76 -6.25 -27.92
N ILE A 292 4.05 -6.11 -28.04
CA ILE A 292 4.88 -5.12 -27.35
C ILE A 292 5.46 -4.19 -28.40
N VAL A 293 5.09 -2.90 -28.33
CA VAL A 293 5.54 -1.90 -29.29
C VAL A 293 6.15 -0.72 -28.55
N VAL A 294 7.32 -0.26 -29.02
CA VAL A 294 8.00 0.91 -28.45
C VAL A 294 8.15 1.96 -29.54
N ILE A 295 7.62 3.14 -29.30
CA ILE A 295 7.64 4.29 -30.22
C ILE A 295 8.38 5.43 -29.53
N ALA A 296 9.31 6.05 -30.27
CA ALA A 296 10.04 7.23 -29.78
C ALA A 296 9.45 8.51 -30.41
N ASN A 297 9.29 9.52 -29.59
CA ASN A 297 8.84 10.88 -30.00
C ASN A 297 7.56 10.85 -30.85
N GLY A 298 6.67 9.88 -30.60
CA GLY A 298 5.37 9.76 -31.26
C GLY A 298 5.40 9.34 -32.74
N SER A 299 6.57 9.04 -33.31
CA SER A 299 6.68 8.79 -34.75
C SER A 299 7.70 7.70 -35.13
N LEU A 300 8.72 7.46 -34.31
CA LEU A 300 9.80 6.53 -34.63
C LEU A 300 9.57 5.19 -33.97
N LEU A 301 9.32 4.16 -34.77
CA LEU A 301 9.12 2.79 -34.29
C LEU A 301 10.46 2.17 -33.91
N LEU A 302 10.70 1.97 -32.64
CA LEU A 302 11.94 1.36 -32.11
C LEU A 302 11.84 -0.15 -32.02
N LYS A 303 10.64 -0.67 -31.68
CA LYS A 303 10.45 -2.10 -31.46
C LYS A 303 8.98 -2.44 -31.74
N ALA A 304 8.78 -3.55 -32.45
CA ALA A 304 7.45 -4.14 -32.63
C ALA A 304 7.62 -5.65 -32.67
N GLU A 305 7.00 -6.34 -31.76
CA GLU A 305 7.04 -7.81 -31.69
C GLU A 305 5.77 -8.34 -31.07
N GLU A 306 5.33 -9.51 -31.50
CA GLU A 306 4.29 -10.25 -30.78
C GLU A 306 4.80 -10.55 -29.38
N ASN A 307 3.91 -10.57 -28.38
CA ASN A 307 4.27 -10.78 -26.98
C ASN A 307 5.17 -12.02 -26.84
N PRO A 308 6.44 -11.84 -26.43
CA PRO A 308 7.40 -12.95 -26.40
C PRO A 308 7.26 -13.86 -25.20
N TYR A 309 6.42 -13.49 -24.23
CA TYR A 309 6.27 -14.25 -22.98
C TYR A 309 5.42 -15.50 -23.22
N MET A 310 5.85 -16.62 -22.63
CA MET A 310 5.23 -17.93 -22.86
C MET A 310 3.74 -17.98 -22.49
N MET A 311 3.32 -17.19 -21.49
CA MET A 311 1.93 -17.13 -21.05
C MET A 311 1.11 -16.07 -21.82
N LYS A 312 1.74 -15.34 -22.76
CA LYS A 312 1.12 -14.25 -23.53
C LYS A 312 0.48 -13.17 -22.65
N ASP A 313 0.91 -13.06 -21.39
CA ASP A 313 0.41 -12.11 -20.40
C ASP A 313 1.11 -10.76 -20.56
N ARG A 314 0.38 -9.69 -20.23
CA ARG A 314 0.92 -8.33 -20.24
C ARG A 314 1.91 -8.13 -19.08
N PRO A 315 3.07 -7.50 -19.34
CA PRO A 315 4.07 -7.28 -18.28
C PRO A 315 3.75 -6.04 -17.44
N VAL A 316 2.47 -5.76 -17.24
CA VAL A 316 2.00 -4.65 -16.40
C VAL A 316 1.00 -5.23 -15.40
N ILE A 317 1.09 -4.79 -14.17
CA ILE A 317 0.17 -5.16 -13.10
C ILE A 317 -0.29 -3.88 -12.38
N SER A 318 -1.51 -3.90 -11.89
CA SER A 318 -2.05 -2.77 -11.13
C SER A 318 -3.00 -3.27 -10.05
N TYR A 319 -3.16 -2.46 -9.01
CA TYR A 319 -4.18 -2.68 -8.00
C TYR A 319 -4.74 -1.33 -7.54
N GLN A 320 -5.97 -1.37 -7.03
CA GLN A 320 -6.63 -0.22 -6.43
C GLN A 320 -6.38 -0.22 -4.92
N ASP A 321 -5.92 0.89 -4.37
CA ASP A 321 -5.78 1.04 -2.93
C ASP A 321 -7.14 0.89 -2.24
N ASP A 322 -8.13 1.69 -2.67
CA ASP A 322 -9.52 1.54 -2.27
C ASP A 322 -10.36 1.30 -3.52
N THR A 323 -11.12 0.23 -3.52
CA THR A 323 -11.83 -0.26 -4.70
C THR A 323 -12.95 0.69 -5.12
N VAL A 324 -12.90 1.12 -6.37
CA VAL A 324 -13.98 1.83 -7.04
C VAL A 324 -14.55 0.90 -8.11
N PRO A 325 -15.82 0.50 -8.01
CA PRO A 325 -16.39 -0.46 -8.97
C PRO A 325 -16.41 0.09 -10.39
N ASN A 326 -16.26 -0.81 -11.35
CA ASN A 326 -16.44 -0.58 -12.79
C ASN A 326 -15.45 0.42 -13.39
N ARG A 327 -14.25 0.55 -12.80
CA ARG A 327 -13.15 1.32 -13.40
C ARG A 327 -11.79 0.74 -12.99
N LEU A 328 -10.78 1.00 -13.79
CA LEU A 328 -9.41 0.52 -13.55
C LEU A 328 -8.75 1.27 -12.40
N LEU A 329 -9.02 2.57 -12.28
CA LEU A 329 -8.35 3.43 -11.30
C LEU A 329 -9.14 3.45 -9.99
N GLY A 330 -8.43 3.26 -8.88
CA GLY A 330 -8.97 3.27 -7.53
C GLY A 330 -8.97 4.65 -6.89
N ARG A 331 -9.19 4.67 -5.58
CA ARG A 331 -9.22 5.88 -4.76
C ARG A 331 -8.17 5.75 -3.64
N GLY A 332 -7.34 6.79 -3.51
CA GLY A 332 -6.25 6.81 -2.54
C GLY A 332 -6.61 7.51 -1.24
N THR A 333 -5.68 7.47 -0.31
CA THR A 333 -5.79 8.12 1.00
C THR A 333 -5.88 9.64 0.86
N VAL A 334 -5.13 10.24 -0.07
CA VAL A 334 -5.17 11.69 -0.31
C VAL A 334 -6.54 12.12 -0.81
N GLU A 335 -7.15 11.37 -1.73
CA GLU A 335 -8.51 11.65 -2.24
C GLU A 335 -9.54 11.60 -1.12
N LYS A 336 -9.46 10.61 -0.23
CA LYS A 336 -10.36 10.47 0.92
C LYS A 336 -10.25 11.63 1.90
N SER A 337 -9.04 12.11 2.12
CA SER A 337 -8.73 13.16 3.10
C SER A 337 -8.77 14.58 2.52
N TYR A 338 -8.92 14.74 1.22
CA TYR A 338 -8.78 16.00 0.48
C TYR A 338 -9.63 17.13 1.06
N ASN A 339 -10.93 16.88 1.22
CA ASN A 339 -11.88 17.90 1.70
C ASN A 339 -11.60 18.28 3.17
N MET A 340 -11.23 17.30 4.00
CA MET A 340 -10.88 17.54 5.40
C MET A 340 -9.58 18.33 5.51
N GLN A 341 -8.58 18.01 4.68
CA GLN A 341 -7.31 18.73 4.62
C GLN A 341 -7.54 20.21 4.28
N LYS A 342 -8.38 20.51 3.26
CA LYS A 342 -8.72 21.88 2.90
C LYS A 342 -9.45 22.61 4.01
N ALA A 343 -10.35 21.92 4.72
CA ALA A 343 -11.06 22.49 5.87
C ALA A 343 -10.10 22.81 7.03
N ILE A 344 -9.18 21.91 7.34
CA ILE A 344 -8.15 22.12 8.37
C ILE A 344 -7.28 23.34 8.02
N ASP A 345 -6.78 23.39 6.79
CA ASP A 345 -5.94 24.50 6.32
C ASP A 345 -6.68 25.85 6.41
N ALA A 346 -7.94 25.89 6.01
CA ALA A 346 -8.77 27.10 6.07
C ALA A 346 -8.95 27.57 7.52
N GLN A 347 -9.22 26.66 8.47
CA GLN A 347 -9.39 26.99 9.89
C GLN A 347 -8.08 27.47 10.52
N VAL A 348 -6.97 26.78 10.26
CA VAL A 348 -5.64 27.17 10.78
C VAL A 348 -5.20 28.51 10.21
N ARG A 349 -5.39 28.73 8.90
CA ARG A 349 -5.09 30.01 8.23
C ARG A 349 -5.94 31.15 8.82
N SER A 350 -7.23 30.93 9.01
CA SER A 350 -8.14 31.91 9.58
C SER A 350 -7.72 32.27 11.03
N HIS A 351 -7.31 31.25 11.81
CA HIS A 351 -6.81 31.46 13.16
C HIS A 351 -5.53 32.32 13.16
N LEU A 352 -4.57 31.99 12.32
CA LEU A 352 -3.29 32.71 12.22
C LEU A 352 -3.50 34.15 11.72
N ASP A 353 -4.37 34.36 10.73
CA ASP A 353 -4.70 35.70 10.19
C ASP A 353 -5.38 36.55 11.27
N SER A 354 -6.32 35.95 12.03
CA SER A 354 -7.00 36.62 13.15
C SER A 354 -6.00 36.96 14.27
N LEU A 355 -5.08 36.04 14.58
CA LEU A 355 -4.03 36.26 15.58
C LEU A 355 -3.11 37.42 15.15
N ALA A 356 -2.74 37.50 13.89
CA ALA A 356 -1.92 38.58 13.34
C ALA A 356 -2.60 39.93 13.48
N LEU A 357 -3.90 40.01 13.20
CA LEU A 357 -4.70 41.24 13.34
C LEU A 357 -4.88 41.68 14.79
N THR A 358 -4.97 40.73 15.73
CA THR A 358 -5.12 41.05 17.17
C THR A 358 -3.77 41.36 17.83
N THR A 359 -2.68 40.72 17.37
CA THR A 359 -1.35 40.88 17.98
C THR A 359 -0.65 42.16 17.49
N ALA A 360 -0.92 42.57 16.27
CA ALA A 360 -0.37 43.81 15.68
C ALA A 360 -1.49 44.85 15.54
N PRO A 361 -1.85 45.50 16.64
CA PRO A 361 -2.97 46.47 16.61
C PRO A 361 -2.67 47.64 15.70
N MET A 362 -3.63 48.00 14.89
CA MET A 362 -3.59 49.23 14.05
C MET A 362 -3.83 50.44 14.93
N MET A 363 -3.22 51.55 14.58
CA MET A 363 -3.41 52.79 15.30
C MET A 363 -4.01 53.84 14.36
N GLY A 364 -5.10 54.41 14.80
CA GLY A 364 -5.65 55.62 14.18
C GLY A 364 -4.87 56.82 14.72
N LEU A 365 -4.44 57.67 13.82
CA LEU A 365 -3.69 58.87 14.16
C LEU A 365 -4.45 60.10 13.65
N ASP A 366 -4.59 61.14 14.52
CA ASP A 366 -5.11 62.42 14.08
C ASP A 366 -4.00 63.19 13.34
N ALA A 367 -4.07 63.19 12.03
CA ALA A 367 -3.07 63.81 11.17
C ALA A 367 -2.94 65.33 11.38
N THR A 368 -3.99 65.95 11.91
CA THR A 368 -3.99 67.41 12.12
C THR A 368 -3.17 67.82 13.35
N ARG A 369 -3.00 66.92 14.30
CA ARG A 369 -2.30 67.17 15.59
C ARG A 369 -0.92 66.57 15.64
N LEU A 370 -0.43 65.94 14.60
CA LEU A 370 0.94 65.42 14.51
C LEU A 370 1.89 66.49 14.00
N PRO A 371 3.14 66.58 14.54
CA PRO A 371 4.14 67.50 14.01
C PRO A 371 4.44 67.21 12.53
N ARG A 372 4.61 68.28 11.74
CA ARG A 372 4.93 68.15 10.30
C ARG A 372 6.26 67.40 10.11
N GLY A 373 6.22 66.40 9.27
CA GLY A 373 7.38 65.55 8.95
C GLY A 373 7.69 64.44 9.95
N ALA A 374 6.84 64.25 10.96
CA ALA A 374 7.00 63.17 11.92
C ALA A 374 6.80 61.82 11.23
N LYS A 375 7.83 60.97 11.26
CA LYS A 375 7.73 59.58 10.84
C LYS A 375 7.25 58.77 12.02
N PHE A 376 6.07 58.16 11.85
CA PHE A 376 5.49 57.31 12.88
C PHE A 376 6.00 55.89 12.73
N GLU A 377 6.67 55.39 13.75
CA GLU A 377 7.27 54.07 13.78
C GLU A 377 7.10 53.47 15.18
N VAL A 378 6.31 52.40 15.28
CA VAL A 378 6.04 51.74 16.55
C VAL A 378 7.21 50.79 16.89
N LYS A 379 7.98 51.16 17.89
CA LYS A 379 9.05 50.32 18.44
C LYS A 379 9.00 50.35 19.98
N PRO A 380 9.33 49.26 20.65
CA PRO A 380 9.36 49.24 22.10
C PRO A 380 10.31 50.31 22.67
N GLY A 381 9.81 51.08 23.62
CA GLY A 381 10.59 52.14 24.31
C GLY A 381 10.68 53.47 23.52
N LYS A 382 10.07 53.59 22.37
CA LYS A 382 10.08 54.83 21.58
C LYS A 382 9.02 55.83 22.08
N ALA A 383 9.47 57.03 22.39
CA ALA A 383 8.59 58.15 22.77
C ALA A 383 8.24 59.01 21.58
N PHE A 384 6.98 59.43 21.49
CA PHE A 384 6.46 60.32 20.43
C PHE A 384 6.03 61.63 21.02
N LEU A 385 6.45 62.71 20.40
CA LEU A 385 6.00 64.06 20.72
C LEU A 385 4.75 64.38 19.89
N VAL A 386 3.70 64.79 20.54
CA VAL A 386 2.42 65.12 19.91
C VAL A 386 1.90 66.46 20.47
N ASN A 387 1.08 67.17 19.67
CA ASN A 387 0.54 68.46 20.05
C ASN A 387 -0.84 68.21 20.68
N GLY A 388 -0.89 68.10 22.02
CA GLY A 388 -2.12 67.87 22.76
C GLY A 388 -2.13 66.60 23.56
N ASN A 389 -3.31 66.14 23.96
CA ASN A 389 -3.51 64.94 24.77
C ASN A 389 -3.22 63.68 23.92
N PRO A 390 -2.18 62.90 24.28
CA PRO A 390 -1.85 61.69 23.50
C PRO A 390 -3.03 60.70 23.32
N GLY A 391 -3.90 60.55 24.30
CA GLY A 391 -5.04 59.66 24.24
C GLY A 391 -6.14 60.06 23.27
N GLU A 392 -6.17 61.34 22.87
CA GLU A 392 -7.12 61.85 21.86
C GLU A 392 -6.54 61.79 20.45
N ILE A 393 -5.23 61.74 20.32
CA ILE A 393 -4.52 61.84 19.03
C ILE A 393 -4.22 60.42 18.48
N MET A 394 -3.98 59.47 19.38
CA MET A 394 -3.65 58.08 19.04
C MET A 394 -4.72 57.15 19.57
N TYR A 395 -5.40 56.43 18.70
CA TYR A 395 -6.43 55.49 19.07
C TYR A 395 -6.04 54.08 18.57
N PRO A 396 -5.79 53.13 19.48
CA PRO A 396 -5.48 51.79 19.08
C PRO A 396 -6.75 51.01 18.68
N PHE A 397 -6.77 50.46 17.51
CA PHE A 397 -7.83 49.60 16.98
C PHE A 397 -7.43 48.17 17.14
N LYS A 398 -8.26 47.39 17.78
CA LYS A 398 -8.17 45.92 17.77
C LYS A 398 -9.33 45.38 16.94
N PHE A 399 -9.01 44.63 15.88
CA PHE A 399 -10.01 44.01 15.04
C PHE A 399 -10.27 42.59 15.54
N GLY A 400 -11.46 42.39 16.11
CA GLY A 400 -11.94 41.11 16.56
C GLY A 400 -11.29 40.61 17.85
N GLN A 401 -11.68 39.42 18.22
CA GLN A 401 -11.10 38.69 19.34
C GLN A 401 -10.48 37.40 18.78
N ASN A 402 -9.35 37.00 19.31
CA ASN A 402 -8.75 35.71 18.97
C ASN A 402 -9.63 34.61 19.56
N SER A 403 -10.25 33.83 18.68
CA SER A 403 -11.13 32.74 19.08
C SER A 403 -10.36 31.42 19.01
N PRO A 404 -10.30 30.64 20.09
CA PRO A 404 -9.72 29.32 20.04
C PRO A 404 -10.60 28.30 19.31
N GLU A 405 -11.83 28.69 18.95
CA GLU A 405 -12.80 27.82 18.26
C GLU A 405 -12.28 27.32 16.91
N ASN A 406 -11.58 28.17 16.16
CA ASN A 406 -11.00 27.79 14.85
C ASN A 406 -9.99 26.65 15.01
N LEU A 407 -9.15 26.73 16.04
CA LEU A 407 -8.13 25.70 16.32
C LEU A 407 -8.79 24.39 16.84
N ALA A 408 -9.83 24.52 17.67
CA ALA A 408 -10.60 23.36 18.15
C ALA A 408 -11.32 22.66 16.99
N THR A 409 -11.91 23.44 16.08
CA THR A 409 -12.57 22.93 14.87
C THR A 409 -11.54 22.23 13.95
N ALA A 410 -10.36 22.81 13.79
CA ALA A 410 -9.27 22.21 12.99
C ALA A 410 -8.85 20.85 13.57
N LYS A 411 -8.72 20.74 14.89
CA LYS A 411 -8.39 19.48 15.58
C LYS A 411 -9.49 18.42 15.38
N GLU A 412 -10.75 18.83 15.41
CA GLU A 412 -11.89 17.92 15.18
C GLU A 412 -11.88 17.39 13.74
N PHE A 413 -11.60 18.26 12.76
CA PHE A 413 -11.46 17.84 11.36
C PHE A 413 -10.25 16.92 11.18
N GLU A 414 -9.14 17.19 11.85
CA GLU A 414 -7.95 16.32 11.86
C GLU A 414 -8.32 14.94 12.42
N ARG A 415 -9.03 14.88 13.52
CA ARG A 415 -9.52 13.62 14.10
C ARG A 415 -10.41 12.85 13.12
N MET A 416 -11.34 13.55 12.44
CA MET A 416 -12.20 12.95 11.41
C MET A 416 -11.39 12.40 10.23
N LEU A 417 -10.35 13.14 9.81
CA LEU A 417 -9.45 12.73 8.72
C LEU A 417 -8.72 11.44 9.11
N LEU A 418 -8.13 11.38 10.29
CA LEU A 418 -7.42 10.19 10.78
C LEU A 418 -8.35 8.98 10.90
N GLN A 419 -9.59 9.20 11.37
CA GLN A 419 -10.61 8.13 11.42
C GLN A 419 -11.01 7.64 10.03
N ALA A 420 -11.20 8.56 9.08
CA ALA A 420 -11.60 8.22 7.70
C ALA A 420 -10.53 7.42 6.98
N THR A 421 -9.26 7.77 7.19
CA THR A 421 -8.12 7.08 6.58
C THR A 421 -7.71 5.80 7.32
N GLY A 422 -8.25 5.58 8.53
CA GLY A 422 -7.91 4.43 9.36
C GLY A 422 -6.60 4.58 10.12
N THR A 423 -6.09 5.80 10.21
CA THR A 423 -4.85 6.10 10.93
C THR A 423 -5.12 6.15 12.44
N ILE A 424 -4.23 5.59 13.24
CA ILE A 424 -4.36 5.57 14.70
C ILE A 424 -3.85 6.89 15.27
N ASP A 425 -4.72 7.57 16.00
CA ASP A 425 -4.31 8.70 16.82
C ASP A 425 -3.72 8.15 18.12
N GLY A 426 -2.42 8.32 18.30
CA GLY A 426 -1.71 7.87 19.50
C GLY A 426 -2.25 8.51 20.78
N GLN A 427 -2.73 9.74 20.72
CA GLN A 427 -3.33 10.43 21.87
C GLN A 427 -4.70 9.85 22.23
N GLY A 428 -5.49 9.45 21.24
CA GLY A 428 -6.77 8.79 21.45
C GLY A 428 -6.61 7.43 22.12
N MET A 429 -5.55 6.69 21.77
CA MET A 429 -5.23 5.42 22.40
C MET A 429 -4.78 5.57 23.86
N VAL A 430 -3.99 6.58 24.17
CA VAL A 430 -3.54 6.85 25.54
C VAL A 430 -4.71 7.23 26.46
N SER A 431 -5.68 7.96 25.96
CA SER A 431 -6.87 8.30 26.75
C SER A 431 -7.81 7.11 26.96
N ALA A 432 -7.84 6.15 26.03
CA ALA A 432 -8.60 4.92 26.15
C ALA A 432 -7.95 3.90 27.11
N THR A 433 -6.62 3.91 27.22
CA THR A 433 -5.87 2.98 28.09
C THR A 433 -6.11 3.19 29.58
N ASN A 434 -6.62 4.34 29.97
CA ASN A 434 -6.82 4.62 31.41
C ASN A 434 -8.12 4.04 31.98
N ARG A 435 -8.98 3.40 31.16
CA ARG A 435 -10.28 2.98 31.67
C ARG A 435 -10.73 1.55 31.36
N ASP A 436 -10.32 0.95 30.22
CA ASP A 436 -10.78 -0.41 29.91
C ASP A 436 -9.89 -1.08 28.84
N GLY A 437 -9.22 -2.15 29.19
CA GLY A 437 -8.46 -2.99 28.25
C GLY A 437 -9.31 -3.55 27.09
N ALA A 438 -10.62 -3.70 27.32
CA ALA A 438 -11.56 -4.17 26.30
C ALA A 438 -11.82 -3.14 25.20
N GLY A 439 -11.86 -1.85 25.55
CA GLY A 439 -12.06 -0.77 24.57
C GLY A 439 -10.90 -0.62 23.58
N MET A 440 -9.68 -0.82 24.05
CA MET A 440 -8.48 -0.76 23.21
C MET A 440 -8.47 -1.92 22.20
N SER A 441 -8.85 -3.13 22.61
CA SER A 441 -8.88 -4.30 21.73
C SER A 441 -9.90 -4.15 20.58
N VAL A 442 -11.02 -3.47 20.82
CA VAL A 442 -12.05 -3.24 19.80
C VAL A 442 -11.57 -2.19 18.77
N ALA A 443 -10.93 -1.12 19.25
CA ALA A 443 -10.37 -0.08 18.37
C ALA A 443 -9.29 -0.68 17.44
N VAL A 444 -8.38 -1.48 18.01
CA VAL A 444 -7.34 -2.20 17.26
C VAL A 444 -7.96 -3.15 16.25
N ALA A 445 -8.99 -3.91 16.64
CA ALA A 445 -9.67 -4.86 15.74
C ALA A 445 -10.35 -4.15 14.56
N THR A 446 -10.93 -2.96 14.77
CA THR A 446 -11.56 -2.18 13.70
C THR A 446 -10.52 -1.67 12.69
N ILE A 447 -9.39 -1.18 13.19
CA ILE A 447 -8.27 -0.72 12.36
C ILE A 447 -7.69 -1.88 11.55
N ILE A 448 -7.50 -3.04 12.19
CA ILE A 448 -7.02 -4.26 11.53
C ILE A 448 -7.95 -4.65 10.38
N LYS A 449 -9.27 -4.54 10.56
CA LYS A 449 -10.25 -4.85 9.50
C LYS A 449 -10.12 -3.92 8.29
N LYS A 450 -9.91 -2.63 8.52
CA LYS A 450 -9.70 -1.65 7.44
C LYS A 450 -8.43 -1.96 6.65
N TYR A 451 -7.31 -2.17 7.35
CA TYR A 451 -6.03 -2.52 6.73
C TYR A 451 -6.09 -3.87 6.02
N LYS A 452 -6.80 -4.84 6.60
CA LYS A 452 -6.93 -6.18 6.04
C LYS A 452 -7.55 -6.14 4.64
N ARG A 453 -8.58 -5.32 4.43
CA ARG A 453 -9.21 -5.17 3.10
C ARG A 453 -8.20 -4.66 2.07
N THR A 454 -7.49 -3.58 2.38
CA THR A 454 -6.46 -3.00 1.50
C THR A 454 -5.32 -3.99 1.26
N LEU A 455 -4.90 -4.69 2.32
CA LEU A 455 -3.84 -5.69 2.23
C LEU A 455 -4.25 -6.87 1.34
N VAL A 456 -5.49 -7.35 1.47
CA VAL A 456 -6.02 -8.43 0.62
C VAL A 456 -6.07 -7.99 -0.84
N ASN A 457 -6.57 -6.78 -1.12
CA ASN A 457 -6.58 -6.22 -2.48
C ASN A 457 -5.15 -6.17 -3.06
N PHE A 458 -4.20 -5.67 -2.28
CA PHE A 458 -2.79 -5.61 -2.70
C PHE A 458 -2.24 -7.02 -2.99
N GLN A 459 -2.50 -7.97 -2.08
CA GLN A 459 -1.99 -9.34 -2.22
C GLN A 459 -2.59 -10.06 -3.43
N GLU A 460 -3.90 -9.97 -3.62
CA GLU A 460 -4.61 -10.69 -4.70
C GLU A 460 -4.41 -10.06 -6.07
N ASP A 461 -4.43 -8.73 -6.15
CA ASP A 461 -4.40 -8.02 -7.44
C ASP A 461 -2.98 -7.65 -7.89
N PHE A 462 -2.02 -7.54 -6.96
CA PHE A 462 -0.66 -7.10 -7.27
C PHE A 462 0.40 -8.13 -6.91
N LEU A 463 0.51 -8.51 -5.62
CA LEU A 463 1.65 -9.28 -5.12
C LEU A 463 1.70 -10.69 -5.73
N ILE A 464 0.61 -11.45 -5.63
CA ILE A 464 0.54 -12.82 -6.15
C ILE A 464 0.68 -12.82 -7.69
N PRO A 465 -0.05 -11.97 -8.46
CA PRO A 465 0.18 -11.90 -9.91
C PRO A 465 1.61 -11.50 -10.27
N PHE A 466 2.24 -10.60 -9.52
CA PHE A 466 3.64 -10.22 -9.75
C PHE A 466 4.57 -11.42 -9.60
N ILE A 467 4.47 -12.14 -8.46
CA ILE A 467 5.34 -13.29 -8.16
C ILE A 467 5.12 -14.39 -9.23
N GLN A 468 3.87 -14.62 -9.60
CA GLN A 468 3.51 -15.63 -10.61
C GLN A 468 4.10 -15.28 -11.99
N LYS A 469 3.90 -14.02 -12.44
CA LYS A 469 4.47 -13.54 -13.71
C LYS A 469 6.01 -13.60 -13.67
N ALA A 470 6.62 -13.18 -12.57
CA ALA A 470 8.08 -13.23 -12.38
C ALA A 470 8.61 -14.69 -12.45
N SER A 471 7.93 -15.64 -11.80
CA SER A 471 8.33 -17.04 -11.81
C SER A 471 8.25 -17.63 -13.24
N PHE A 472 7.20 -17.29 -14.00
CA PHE A 472 7.09 -17.71 -15.40
C PHE A 472 8.20 -17.13 -16.28
N ARG A 473 8.61 -15.86 -16.02
CA ARG A 473 9.75 -15.24 -16.70
C ARG A 473 11.06 -15.98 -16.40
N PHE A 474 11.27 -16.32 -15.09
CA PHE A 474 12.45 -17.11 -14.70
C PHE A 474 12.44 -18.49 -15.35
N MET A 475 11.31 -19.17 -15.40
CA MET A 475 11.19 -20.49 -16.07
C MET A 475 11.51 -20.40 -17.56
N GLN A 476 11.07 -19.31 -18.22
CA GLN A 476 11.28 -19.10 -19.66
C GLN A 476 12.72 -18.72 -19.98
N PHE A 477 13.32 -17.80 -19.23
CA PHE A 477 14.61 -17.18 -19.55
C PHE A 477 15.79 -17.77 -18.78
N ASP A 478 15.52 -18.52 -17.68
CA ASP A 478 16.56 -19.18 -16.88
C ASP A 478 16.10 -20.59 -16.48
N PRO A 479 15.86 -21.48 -17.47
CA PRO A 479 15.32 -22.82 -17.18
C PRO A 479 16.30 -23.75 -16.45
N GLU A 480 17.59 -23.40 -16.40
CA GLU A 480 18.60 -24.17 -15.66
C GLU A 480 18.40 -24.05 -14.16
N ARG A 481 18.00 -22.86 -13.68
CA ARG A 481 17.80 -22.57 -12.27
C ARG A 481 16.37 -22.81 -11.82
N TYR A 482 15.39 -22.65 -12.70
CA TYR A 482 13.96 -22.72 -12.39
C TYR A 482 13.27 -23.79 -13.24
N PRO A 483 12.88 -24.93 -12.66
CA PRO A 483 12.17 -25.97 -13.40
C PRO A 483 10.78 -25.49 -13.84
N SER A 484 10.31 -26.00 -14.97
CA SER A 484 9.00 -25.65 -15.52
C SER A 484 7.90 -26.38 -14.74
N VAL A 485 7.35 -25.72 -13.73
CA VAL A 485 6.30 -26.25 -12.82
C VAL A 485 5.29 -25.15 -12.55
N ASP A 486 4.02 -25.51 -12.45
CA ASP A 486 2.95 -24.59 -12.07
C ASP A 486 3.01 -24.30 -10.56
N MET A 487 3.78 -23.30 -10.16
CA MET A 487 3.91 -22.88 -8.77
C MET A 487 2.69 -22.08 -8.33
N ARG A 488 2.12 -22.48 -7.22
CA ARG A 488 1.01 -21.77 -6.57
C ARG A 488 1.53 -21.02 -5.37
N PHE A 489 1.29 -19.73 -5.35
CA PHE A 489 1.83 -18.81 -4.35
C PHE A 489 0.76 -18.43 -3.34
N ILE A 490 1.16 -18.38 -2.07
CA ILE A 490 0.30 -18.03 -0.94
C ILE A 490 0.93 -16.80 -0.26
N PRO A 491 0.16 -15.73 -0.03
CA PRO A 491 0.70 -14.59 0.71
C PRO A 491 0.88 -14.94 2.18
N THR A 492 2.04 -14.61 2.75
CA THR A 492 2.34 -14.85 4.17
C THR A 492 1.95 -13.68 5.06
N ALA A 493 1.86 -12.47 4.49
CA ALA A 493 1.57 -11.24 5.25
C ALA A 493 0.08 -11.13 5.54
N THR A 494 -0.31 -11.42 6.75
CA THR A 494 -1.71 -11.35 7.18
C THR A 494 -1.98 -10.28 8.23
N LEU A 495 -0.93 -9.82 8.93
CA LEU A 495 -1.11 -8.97 10.12
C LEU A 495 -0.09 -7.83 10.13
N GLY A 496 -0.55 -6.63 10.44
CA GLY A 496 0.31 -5.48 10.69
C GLY A 496 1.01 -5.57 12.06
N ILE A 497 1.86 -4.59 12.35
CA ILE A 497 2.63 -4.53 13.60
C ILE A 497 1.71 -4.64 14.83
N ILE A 498 0.62 -3.86 14.83
CA ILE A 498 -0.31 -3.78 15.96
C ILE A 498 -0.99 -5.13 16.18
N ALA A 499 -1.38 -5.80 15.11
CA ALA A 499 -2.00 -7.13 15.17
C ALA A 499 -1.00 -8.16 15.71
N ARG A 500 0.25 -8.11 15.28
CA ARG A 500 1.31 -9.01 15.76
C ARG A 500 1.63 -8.77 17.23
N GLU A 501 1.72 -7.50 17.63
CA GLU A 501 1.94 -7.15 19.06
C GLU A 501 0.79 -7.63 19.93
N TYR A 502 -0.44 -7.46 19.47
CA TYR A 502 -1.63 -7.93 20.17
C TYR A 502 -1.65 -9.45 20.28
N GLU A 503 -1.34 -10.16 19.20
CA GLU A 503 -1.26 -11.63 19.18
C GLU A 503 -0.13 -12.12 20.08
N GLN A 504 1.01 -11.44 20.08
CA GLN A 504 2.14 -11.73 20.97
C GLN A 504 1.74 -11.57 22.44
N GLN A 505 1.01 -10.51 22.78
CA GLN A 505 0.47 -10.30 24.13
C GLN A 505 -0.51 -11.41 24.54
N GLN A 506 -1.34 -11.88 23.61
CA GLN A 506 -2.25 -13.01 23.85
C GLN A 506 -1.48 -14.30 24.12
N PHE A 507 -0.42 -14.57 23.36
CA PHE A 507 0.44 -15.74 23.59
C PHE A 507 1.17 -15.65 24.94
N ILE A 508 1.63 -14.46 25.33
CA ILE A 508 2.24 -14.21 26.64
C ILE A 508 1.21 -14.45 27.76
N GLY A 509 -0.03 -13.97 27.58
CA GLY A 509 -1.14 -14.20 28.50
C GLY A 509 -1.48 -15.68 28.65
N LEU A 510 -1.49 -16.42 27.53
CA LEU A 510 -1.65 -17.89 27.54
C LEU A 510 -0.52 -18.59 28.29
N LEU A 511 0.73 -18.16 28.08
CA LEU A 511 1.89 -18.70 28.77
C LEU A 511 1.81 -18.48 30.27
N GLN A 512 1.37 -17.29 30.71
CA GLN A 512 1.18 -16.95 32.13
C GLN A 512 0.07 -17.81 32.77
N THR A 513 -0.99 -18.08 32.02
CA THR A 513 -2.14 -18.84 32.50
C THR A 513 -1.83 -20.34 32.59
N LEU A 514 -1.13 -20.89 31.59
CA LEU A 514 -0.84 -22.32 31.49
C LEU A 514 0.40 -22.72 32.31
N GLY A 515 1.32 -21.79 32.54
CA GLY A 515 2.56 -22.03 33.27
C GLY A 515 3.66 -22.67 32.43
N PRO A 516 4.90 -22.75 32.98
CA PRO A 516 6.07 -23.13 32.18
C PRO A 516 6.19 -24.62 31.91
N ASN A 517 5.37 -25.48 32.51
CA ASN A 517 5.47 -26.93 32.40
C ASN A 517 4.40 -27.56 31.50
N THR A 518 3.77 -26.76 30.64
CA THR A 518 2.74 -27.25 29.72
C THR A 518 3.36 -27.90 28.46
N PRO A 519 2.79 -29.01 27.96
CA PRO A 519 3.29 -29.63 26.72
C PRO A 519 3.07 -28.75 25.45
N VAL A 520 2.22 -27.74 25.54
CA VAL A 520 1.99 -26.76 24.45
C VAL A 520 2.99 -25.60 24.47
N LEU A 521 3.93 -25.57 25.43
CA LEU A 521 4.94 -24.54 25.59
C LEU A 521 5.76 -24.29 24.30
N PRO A 522 6.26 -25.32 23.59
CA PRO A 522 7.01 -25.08 22.36
C PRO A 522 6.19 -24.38 21.27
N LEU A 523 4.90 -24.73 21.16
CA LEU A 523 3.98 -24.09 20.18
C LEU A 523 3.71 -22.64 20.52
N ILE A 524 3.50 -22.32 21.80
CA ILE A 524 3.29 -20.94 22.28
C ILE A 524 4.57 -20.11 22.05
N LEU A 525 5.74 -20.65 22.38
CA LEU A 525 7.03 -20.00 22.16
C LEU A 525 7.28 -19.76 20.67
N LYS A 526 6.95 -20.74 19.82
CA LYS A 526 7.03 -20.61 18.36
C LYS A 526 6.10 -19.49 17.86
N GLY A 527 4.88 -19.38 18.39
CA GLY A 527 3.94 -18.30 18.09
C GLY A 527 4.49 -16.93 18.50
N ILE A 528 5.07 -16.83 19.69
CA ILE A 528 5.70 -15.60 20.19
C ILE A 528 6.88 -15.20 19.29
N LEU A 529 7.74 -16.15 18.93
CA LEU A 529 8.91 -15.93 18.09
C LEU A 529 8.51 -15.51 16.66
N ASN A 530 7.48 -16.14 16.09
CA ASN A 530 6.96 -15.79 14.76
C ASN A 530 6.45 -14.34 14.71
N ASN A 531 5.85 -13.86 15.79
CA ASN A 531 5.30 -12.51 15.88
C ASN A 531 6.32 -11.50 16.41
N SER A 532 7.54 -11.93 16.76
CA SER A 532 8.59 -11.02 17.26
C SER A 532 9.39 -10.41 16.12
N SER A 533 9.99 -9.26 16.37
CA SER A 533 10.87 -8.54 15.44
C SER A 533 12.35 -8.89 15.61
N LEU A 534 12.67 -10.00 16.32
CA LEU A 534 14.04 -10.41 16.57
C LEU A 534 14.74 -10.87 15.29
N SER A 535 15.96 -10.41 15.09
CA SER A 535 16.75 -10.72 13.90
C SER A 535 17.17 -12.20 13.82
N ASN A 536 17.29 -12.87 14.96
CA ASN A 536 17.70 -14.26 15.05
C ASN A 536 16.52 -15.24 15.31
N ARG A 537 15.28 -14.80 14.99
CA ARG A 537 14.07 -15.59 15.27
C ARG A 537 14.08 -16.98 14.57
N TYR A 538 14.62 -17.06 13.35
CA TYR A 538 14.68 -18.31 12.59
C TYR A 538 15.63 -19.32 13.23
N GLU A 539 16.74 -18.86 13.77
CA GLU A 539 17.69 -19.69 14.53
C GLU A 539 17.04 -20.23 15.80
N LEU A 540 16.29 -19.36 16.49
CA LEU A 540 15.56 -19.75 17.70
C LEU A 540 14.45 -20.75 17.42
N ILE A 541 13.70 -20.58 16.32
CA ILE A 541 12.65 -21.49 15.89
C ILE A 541 13.26 -22.86 15.51
N SER A 542 14.36 -22.86 14.74
CA SER A 542 15.04 -24.11 14.35
C SER A 542 15.63 -24.85 15.55
N ALA A 543 16.18 -24.12 16.51
CA ALA A 543 16.67 -24.70 17.78
C ALA A 543 15.51 -25.31 18.60
N LEU A 544 14.36 -24.64 18.62
CA LEU A 544 13.16 -25.10 19.31
C LEU A 544 12.60 -26.36 18.64
N ASP A 545 12.59 -26.42 17.32
CA ASP A 545 12.14 -27.60 16.55
C ASP A 545 13.11 -28.79 16.75
N GLN A 546 14.43 -28.56 16.85
CA GLN A 546 15.42 -29.58 17.16
C GLN A 546 15.24 -30.12 18.58
N MET A 547 14.91 -29.28 19.54
CA MET A 547 14.65 -29.67 20.93
C MET A 547 13.34 -30.46 21.06
N SER A 548 12.40 -30.30 20.13
CA SER A 548 11.11 -30.97 20.15
C SER A 548 11.11 -32.35 19.45
N GLN A 549 12.23 -32.76 18.81
CA GLN A 549 12.34 -34.10 18.21
C GLN A 549 12.54 -35.15 19.31
N PRO A 550 11.67 -36.15 19.42
CA PRO A 550 11.72 -37.07 20.53
C PRO A 550 12.81 -38.18 20.39
N ASP A 551 13.57 -38.38 21.45
CA ASP A 551 14.42 -39.59 21.61
C ASP A 551 13.52 -40.81 21.72
N PRO A 552 13.94 -41.98 21.19
CA PRO A 552 13.11 -43.20 21.22
C PRO A 552 12.71 -43.69 22.60
N GLN A 553 13.43 -43.30 23.67
CA GLN A 553 13.10 -43.63 25.05
C GLN A 553 12.03 -42.76 25.68
N THR A 554 11.70 -41.64 25.05
CA THR A 554 10.72 -40.68 25.58
C THR A 554 9.29 -40.88 25.04
N GLN A 555 9.07 -41.80 24.11
CA GLN A 555 7.74 -42.07 23.54
C GLN A 555 6.69 -42.50 24.59
N GLN A 556 7.10 -43.31 25.59
CA GLN A 556 6.17 -43.73 26.67
C GLN A 556 5.87 -42.59 27.65
N ILE A 557 6.85 -41.71 27.90
CA ILE A 557 6.69 -40.53 28.75
C ILE A 557 5.85 -39.49 27.99
N GLU A 558 5.98 -39.44 26.66
CA GLU A 558 5.24 -38.53 25.80
C GLU A 558 3.76 -38.93 25.66
N LEU A 559 3.47 -40.22 25.60
CA LEU A 559 2.06 -40.69 25.64
C LEU A 559 1.37 -40.35 26.96
N ALA A 560 2.07 -40.47 28.08
CA ALA A 560 1.56 -40.02 29.39
C ALA A 560 1.43 -38.52 29.47
N LYS A 561 2.37 -37.78 28.87
CA LYS A 561 2.33 -36.28 28.75
C LYS A 561 1.20 -35.83 27.82
N GLN A 562 0.95 -36.55 26.72
CA GLN A 562 -0.15 -36.26 25.81
C GLN A 562 -1.52 -36.44 26.48
N GLN A 563 -1.66 -37.52 27.29
CA GLN A 563 -2.88 -37.73 28.08
C GLN A 563 -3.08 -36.64 29.13
N LEU A 564 -1.99 -36.18 29.76
CA LEU A 564 -2.04 -35.07 30.72
C LEU A 564 -2.32 -33.73 30.02
N ALA A 565 -1.76 -33.55 28.81
CA ALA A 565 -2.01 -32.39 27.98
C ALA A 565 -3.47 -32.31 27.50
N LEU A 566 -4.04 -33.47 27.18
CA LEU A 566 -5.44 -33.59 26.78
C LEU A 566 -6.37 -33.23 27.95
N GLN A 567 -6.03 -33.69 29.17
CA GLN A 567 -6.77 -33.30 30.38
C GLN A 567 -6.60 -31.82 30.72
N ALA A 568 -5.39 -31.25 30.53
CA ALA A 568 -5.11 -29.84 30.76
C ALA A 568 -5.82 -28.98 29.71
N ALA A 569 -5.83 -29.44 28.44
CA ALA A 569 -6.54 -28.77 27.35
C ALA A 569 -8.06 -28.80 27.56
N GLN A 570 -8.60 -29.90 28.04
CA GLN A 570 -10.02 -30.03 28.41
C GLN A 570 -10.37 -29.12 29.60
N ALA A 571 -9.49 -29.02 30.59
CA ALA A 571 -9.66 -28.10 31.70
C ALA A 571 -9.58 -26.62 31.24
N GLN A 572 -8.67 -26.33 30.32
CA GLN A 572 -8.55 -24.96 29.75
C GLN A 572 -9.73 -24.63 28.88
N ILE A 573 -10.25 -25.56 28.09
CA ILE A 573 -11.48 -25.40 27.32
C ILE A 573 -12.66 -25.13 28.26
N ALA A 574 -12.72 -25.82 29.39
CA ALA A 574 -13.76 -25.62 30.42
C ALA A 574 -13.65 -24.23 31.04
N VAL A 575 -12.41 -23.77 31.34
CA VAL A 575 -12.15 -22.40 31.85
C VAL A 575 -12.52 -21.35 30.80
N ASN A 576 -12.08 -21.57 29.57
CA ASN A 576 -12.37 -20.64 28.45
C ASN A 576 -13.86 -20.62 28.13
N THR A 577 -14.56 -21.77 28.23
CA THR A 577 -16.02 -21.85 28.05
C THR A 577 -16.73 -21.09 29.16
N THR A 578 -16.28 -21.24 30.42
CA THR A 578 -16.83 -20.51 31.56
C THR A 578 -16.61 -19.00 31.41
N GLN A 579 -15.41 -18.61 30.95
CA GLN A 579 -15.06 -17.21 30.71
C GLN A 579 -15.86 -16.64 29.52
N ALA A 580 -16.06 -17.45 28.47
CA ALA A 580 -16.91 -17.09 27.33
C ALA A 580 -18.38 -16.94 27.75
N GLU A 581 -18.85 -17.81 28.66
CA GLU A 581 -20.21 -17.69 29.25
C GLU A 581 -20.34 -16.45 30.12
N GLN A 582 -19.32 -16.12 30.92
CA GLN A 582 -19.26 -14.89 31.70
C GLN A 582 -19.27 -13.65 30.79
N ASN A 583 -18.44 -13.65 29.75
CA ASN A 583 -18.37 -12.56 28.76
C ASN A 583 -19.70 -12.43 28.00
N ARG A 584 -20.36 -13.56 27.72
CA ARG A 584 -21.68 -13.59 27.06
C ARG A 584 -22.77 -13.03 27.99
N ALA A 585 -22.71 -13.37 29.27
CA ALA A 585 -23.62 -12.83 30.30
C ALA A 585 -23.39 -11.33 30.50
N GLU A 586 -22.12 -10.89 30.52
CA GLU A 586 -21.74 -9.46 30.56
C GLU A 586 -22.20 -8.71 29.32
N ALA A 587 -21.99 -9.29 28.14
CA ALA A 587 -22.44 -8.72 26.87
C ALA A 587 -23.96 -8.62 26.82
N ALA A 588 -24.67 -9.65 27.30
CA ALA A 588 -26.13 -9.64 27.39
C ALA A 588 -26.64 -8.56 28.39
N LYS A 589 -25.94 -8.41 29.51
CA LYS A 589 -26.22 -7.36 30.50
C LYS A 589 -26.00 -5.97 29.91
N LEU A 590 -24.86 -5.77 29.20
CA LEU A 590 -24.54 -4.51 28.51
C LEU A 590 -25.53 -4.22 27.38
N MET A 591 -25.96 -5.26 26.64
CA MET A 591 -27.00 -5.13 25.61
C MET A 591 -28.36 -4.70 26.22
N THR A 592 -28.70 -5.27 27.34
CA THR A 592 -29.93 -4.90 28.07
C THR A 592 -29.82 -3.46 28.58
N GLU A 593 -28.65 -3.08 29.13
CA GLU A 593 -28.36 -1.70 29.56
C GLU A 593 -28.36 -0.74 28.37
N ALA A 594 -27.81 -1.14 27.22
CA ALA A 594 -27.81 -0.33 26.00
C ALA A 594 -29.20 -0.17 25.38
N GLN A 595 -30.06 -1.19 25.50
CA GLN A 595 -31.46 -1.11 25.07
C GLN A 595 -32.30 -0.20 25.98
N LEU A 596 -32.00 -0.19 27.27
CA LEU A 596 -32.67 0.66 28.25
C LEU A 596 -32.09 2.09 28.26
N MET A 597 -30.84 2.27 27.89
CA MET A 597 -30.13 3.56 27.89
C MET A 597 -30.79 4.66 27.04
N PRO A 598 -31.40 4.41 25.86
CA PRO A 598 -32.07 5.52 25.18
C PRO A 598 -33.14 6.21 25.99
N GLN A 599 -33.88 5.46 26.80
CA GLN A 599 -34.89 6.05 27.69
C GLN A 599 -34.25 6.72 28.92
N GLU A 600 -33.25 6.09 29.53
CA GLU A 600 -32.51 6.65 30.67
C GLU A 600 -31.65 7.87 30.24
N VAL A 601 -31.06 7.85 29.06
CA VAL A 601 -30.25 8.96 28.55
C VAL A 601 -31.15 10.12 28.16
N GLN A 602 -32.33 9.84 27.57
CA GLN A 602 -33.34 10.87 27.34
C GLN A 602 -33.80 11.48 28.69
N ALA A 603 -34.03 10.65 29.70
CA ALA A 603 -34.42 11.09 31.04
C ALA A 603 -33.23 11.83 31.71
N LYS A 604 -31.99 11.38 31.58
CA LYS A 604 -30.82 12.03 32.17
C LYS A 604 -30.41 13.30 31.42
N VAL A 605 -30.59 13.33 30.10
CA VAL A 605 -30.35 14.53 29.29
C VAL A 605 -31.40 15.57 29.59
N ILE A 606 -32.65 15.16 29.76
CA ILE A 606 -33.75 16.06 30.21
C ILE A 606 -33.47 16.54 31.63
N ALA A 607 -33.05 15.66 32.55
CA ALA A 607 -32.73 16.00 33.93
C ALA A 607 -31.46 16.86 34.06
N SER A 608 -30.45 16.64 33.22
CA SER A 608 -29.22 17.45 33.22
C SER A 608 -29.42 18.80 32.52
N THR A 609 -30.27 18.84 31.50
CA THR A 609 -30.65 20.10 30.85
C THR A 609 -31.53 20.98 31.75
N THR A 610 -32.34 20.37 32.61
CA THR A 610 -33.15 21.16 33.60
C THR A 610 -32.32 21.63 34.79
N LYS A 611 -31.23 20.95 35.16
CA LYS A 611 -30.39 21.33 36.31
C LYS A 611 -29.27 22.33 36.02
N ASN A 612 -28.80 22.43 34.77
CA ASN A 612 -27.61 23.20 34.42
C ASN A 612 -27.84 24.26 33.34
N LEU A 613 -29.06 24.71 33.12
CA LEU A 613 -29.30 25.79 32.19
C LEU A 613 -29.10 27.14 32.89
N PRO A 614 -28.01 27.86 32.52
CA PRO A 614 -28.12 29.30 32.63
C PRO A 614 -29.16 29.71 31.58
N GLN A 615 -30.13 30.45 32.01
CA GLN A 615 -31.19 30.94 31.12
C GLN A 615 -30.56 31.52 29.84
N GLY A 616 -30.75 30.87 28.72
CA GLY A 616 -30.42 31.44 27.42
C GLY A 616 -29.62 30.66 26.39
N GLN A 617 -29.23 29.38 26.64
CA GLN A 617 -28.59 28.60 25.58
C GLN A 617 -29.27 27.25 25.36
N GLU A 618 -29.83 27.09 24.18
CA GLU A 618 -30.35 25.80 23.72
C GLU A 618 -29.18 24.88 23.42
N SER A 619 -29.11 23.73 24.08
CA SER A 619 -28.17 22.67 23.69
C SER A 619 -28.50 22.20 22.27
N SER A 620 -27.53 22.20 21.41
CA SER A 620 -27.77 21.89 20.00
C SER A 620 -28.28 20.46 19.83
N GLU A 621 -29.24 20.30 18.97
CA GLU A 621 -29.78 19.00 18.52
C GLU A 621 -28.66 18.04 18.08
N PHE A 622 -27.56 18.61 17.70
CA PHE A 622 -26.33 17.91 17.28
C PHE A 622 -25.72 17.09 18.42
N ASP A 623 -25.58 17.67 19.63
CA ASP A 623 -25.02 16.96 20.79
C ASP A 623 -25.88 15.76 21.22
N LYS A 624 -27.20 15.90 21.07
CA LYS A 624 -28.13 14.79 21.32
C LYS A 624 -27.96 13.67 20.31
N ARG A 625 -27.78 14.00 19.02
CA ARG A 625 -27.57 13.04 17.93
C ARG A 625 -26.22 12.34 18.05
N VAL A 626 -25.18 13.05 18.49
CA VAL A 626 -23.84 12.48 18.73
C VAL A 626 -23.88 11.43 19.84
N LYS A 627 -24.55 11.73 20.96
CA LYS A 627 -24.72 10.79 22.09
C LYS A 627 -25.53 9.55 21.70
N ILE A 628 -26.57 9.72 20.90
CA ILE A 628 -27.39 8.60 20.39
C ILE A 628 -26.53 7.73 19.43
N ALA A 629 -25.73 8.35 18.58
CA ALA A 629 -24.83 7.66 17.67
C ALA A 629 -23.75 6.87 18.43
N GLU A 630 -23.19 7.43 19.51
CA GLU A 630 -22.25 6.72 20.39
C GLU A 630 -22.86 5.49 21.05
N LEU A 631 -24.11 5.60 21.49
CA LEU A 631 -24.82 4.49 22.12
C LEU A 631 -25.15 3.38 21.11
N MET A 632 -25.53 3.75 19.87
CA MET A 632 -25.75 2.80 18.78
C MET A 632 -24.47 2.06 18.37
N LEU A 633 -23.33 2.78 18.37
CA LEU A 633 -22.02 2.19 18.11
C LEU A 633 -21.64 1.17 19.19
N LYS A 634 -21.90 1.47 20.47
CA LYS A 634 -21.66 0.56 21.59
C LYS A 634 -22.54 -0.71 21.47
N GLU A 635 -23.79 -0.57 21.07
CA GLU A 635 -24.70 -1.69 20.85
C GLU A 635 -24.21 -2.62 19.73
N ALA A 636 -23.76 -2.04 18.60
CA ALA A 636 -23.20 -2.78 17.48
C ALA A 636 -21.92 -3.54 17.89
N ASP A 637 -21.10 -2.92 18.72
CA ASP A 637 -19.85 -3.47 19.24
C ASP A 637 -20.09 -4.67 20.16
N ILE A 638 -21.08 -4.58 21.02
CA ILE A 638 -21.49 -5.67 21.92
C ILE A 638 -22.03 -6.87 21.10
N LYS A 639 -22.83 -6.64 20.08
CA LYS A 639 -23.34 -7.68 19.16
C LYS A 639 -22.20 -8.40 18.44
N ASN A 640 -21.19 -7.66 18.00
CA ASN A 640 -20.02 -8.22 17.33
C ASN A 640 -19.17 -9.07 18.28
N LYS A 641 -18.97 -8.64 19.52
CA LYS A 641 -18.26 -9.39 20.56
C LYS A 641 -18.96 -10.71 20.89
N THR A 642 -20.28 -10.69 21.00
CA THR A 642 -21.07 -11.90 21.27
C THR A 642 -20.91 -12.93 20.13
N LYS A 643 -20.96 -12.45 18.90
CA LYS A 643 -20.78 -13.29 17.70
C LYS A 643 -19.37 -13.90 17.61
N ILE A 644 -18.34 -13.14 17.98
CA ILE A 644 -16.93 -13.62 18.02
C ILE A 644 -16.80 -14.73 19.09
N VAL A 645 -17.39 -14.55 20.27
CA VAL A 645 -17.36 -15.56 21.34
C VAL A 645 -18.07 -16.84 20.89
N GLU A 646 -19.21 -16.72 20.20
CA GLU A 646 -19.92 -17.89 19.64
C GLU A 646 -19.08 -18.65 18.62
N LEU A 647 -18.39 -17.93 17.74
CA LEU A 647 -17.50 -18.52 16.73
C LEU A 647 -16.30 -19.23 17.39
N GLN A 648 -15.71 -18.62 18.41
CA GLN A 648 -14.61 -19.19 19.18
C GLN A 648 -15.04 -20.47 19.92
N MET A 649 -16.24 -20.47 20.50
CA MET A 649 -16.80 -21.68 21.16
C MET A 649 -17.03 -22.82 20.18
N ASN A 650 -17.56 -22.53 18.99
CA ASN A 650 -17.79 -23.54 17.95
C ASN A 650 -16.47 -24.12 17.40
N THR A 651 -15.45 -23.26 17.22
CA THR A 651 -14.12 -23.68 16.78
C THR A 651 -13.46 -24.60 17.84
N ALA A 652 -13.59 -24.24 19.11
CA ALA A 652 -13.06 -25.06 20.22
C ALA A 652 -13.74 -26.42 20.30
N LYS A 653 -15.06 -26.48 20.11
CA LYS A 653 -15.83 -27.75 20.07
C LYS A 653 -15.38 -28.64 18.91
N ASN A 654 -15.21 -28.07 17.72
CA ASN A 654 -14.79 -28.85 16.54
C ASN A 654 -13.37 -29.40 16.71
N ASN A 655 -12.45 -28.62 17.27
CA ASN A 655 -11.10 -29.05 17.55
C ASN A 655 -11.04 -30.23 18.55
N VAL A 656 -11.94 -30.26 19.54
CA VAL A 656 -12.03 -31.36 20.50
C VAL A 656 -12.51 -32.65 19.81
N VAL A 657 -13.54 -32.54 18.95
CA VAL A 657 -14.10 -33.67 18.19
C VAL A 657 -13.05 -34.25 17.24
N ASP A 658 -12.28 -33.40 16.58
CA ASP A 658 -11.20 -33.84 15.69
C ASP A 658 -10.07 -34.53 16.43
N LEU A 659 -9.70 -34.08 17.63
CA LEU A 659 -8.71 -34.69 18.48
C LEU A 659 -9.21 -36.05 19.01
N GLU A 660 -10.48 -36.21 19.40
CA GLU A 660 -11.10 -37.49 19.78
C GLU A 660 -11.09 -38.49 18.63
N ASN A 661 -11.40 -38.04 17.45
CA ASN A 661 -11.37 -38.91 16.27
C ASN A 661 -9.96 -39.41 15.92
N UNK A 662 -9.22 -38.65 16.08
CA UNK A 662 -7.99 -38.98 15.79
C UNK A 662 -7.45 -39.94 16.69
N PHE A 663 -7.62 -39.72 17.84
CA PHE A 663 -7.19 -40.68 18.88
C PHE A 663 -7.83 -42.07 18.70
N LEU A 664 -9.09 -42.10 18.36
CA LEU A 664 -9.81 -43.34 18.07
C LEU A 664 -9.25 -44.06 16.83
N GLU A 665 -8.81 -43.35 15.82
CA GLU A 665 -8.15 -43.94 14.64
C GLU A 665 -6.78 -44.53 14.99
N GLN A 666 -6.01 -43.85 15.83
CA GLN A 666 -4.71 -44.35 16.31
C GLN A 666 -4.88 -45.59 17.16
N LEU A 667 -5.84 -45.61 18.07
CA LEU A 667 -6.17 -46.78 18.90
C LEU A 667 -6.59 -47.98 18.03
N ASN A 668 -7.40 -47.76 17.00
CA ASN A 668 -7.83 -48.84 16.07
C ASN A 668 -6.66 -49.39 15.24
N THR A 669 -5.71 -48.53 14.84
CA THR A 669 -4.51 -48.99 14.11
C THR A 669 -3.56 -49.78 14.98
N GLU A 670 -3.42 -49.44 16.27
CA GLU A 670 -2.60 -50.19 17.21
C GLU A 670 -3.22 -51.55 17.57
N LEU A 671 -4.55 -51.58 17.73
CA LEU A 671 -5.27 -52.87 18.01
C LEU A 671 -5.22 -53.81 16.81
N THR A 672 -5.19 -53.29 15.57
CA THR A 672 -5.06 -54.17 14.39
C THR A 672 -3.64 -54.62 14.12
N ASN A 673 -2.62 -53.83 14.52
CA ASN A 673 -1.19 -54.23 14.37
C ASN A 673 -0.68 -55.12 15.51
N GLY A 674 -1.32 -55.12 16.69
CA GLY A 674 -0.97 -55.97 17.82
C GLY A 674 -1.43 -57.41 17.70
N ASN A 675 -2.23 -57.75 16.69
CA ASN A 675 -2.76 -59.11 16.45
C ASN A 675 -2.11 -59.82 15.26
N ARG A 676 -0.91 -59.43 14.85
CA ARG A 676 -0.09 -60.13 13.85
C ARG A 676 1.20 -60.66 14.47
#